data_2f8870aa0c0f1505828c96ce87bed860
#
_entry.id   2f8870aa0c0f1505828c96ce87bed860
#
_cell.length_a   1.000
_cell.length_b   1.000
_cell.length_c   1.000
_cell.angle_alpha   90.00
_cell.angle_beta   90.00
_cell.angle_gamma   90.00
#
_symmetry.space_group_name_H-M   'P 1'
#
loop_
_entity.id
_entity.type
_entity.pdbx_description
1 polymer ?
#
loop_
_entity_poly.entity_id
_entity_poly.type
_entity_poly.pdbx_seq_one_letter_code
_entity_poly.pdbx_strand_id
1 'polypeptide(L)'
;MKKIAVVLSLIIVTLSLSASLLWQDSVPIRQGVNIEWFRTGIETSDGCAIYVWSDTKLGERDLWAQKVDAQGNLVWGDPLLIDGKPGRQEDPVIIHTSDNNYIIAWIDFSYDLDGDVYAQKINTQGQLLWTTGGKSVCNRSGEQIALNIEADADGGAFIVWVDSRNPSKDLFGQRISSTGEPLWNLNGIPIANGAGDEIQNTMLSDGQGGIMIAYVSSFNGPEDLYAKRFLANGTMAWAEAFPLCVETGNQEGVRMAALDNGEFVMTWQDQRFDNPDIYAQKLNLAGQMLWPNPTVVYGDNDQTISVSQLNPRIVKTSDNGVIIIWEDHRLDSEYPDLFAQKLSAAGTKLWDVNGISLCIAEFAQLGPRMSADTDGGCFVVWDDYRNGNTPNEDVYAQHLSSTGADLWDANGKAICNAVNTQISSLVKVAGSNIFINWMDLRNGSVGTYYQVLTSAGNMLLENNGKQVIWGLSGDTPIDNYLILKRSSDVAIIWQDTRFANDGYRIYIQFLNPDGSVDLETNGRPLTISATGNQLFPSAVVTPDNSVAIVWEDMRGNNPRIYAQLVDPNGNMMWGDGGLMLTDLSPLHQKDAKISYYNGSFYLGWSNTVLVGSIDYFHIYGQRIQNGQKMWGPNGKVISVFPANNQNNECTLFSLLDNYYVWHRVDPLENSYSVWAKRVDDTGTALAGWPNEGLKASTYNDWDTTQYHPIAQRTPEGIFIMWGDKRGDYVQNYWGQHISADGIRLWEPLGVNLADSGREQEQAAVVATSTGVNFVWSESIDGIHDIAAQGFSFPGSPLWGSAGLFVVQKDSTQAYPTITSFNSGSSVVAWEDIYGDERDLYYKYISSSGQLSGDIYGNPLSVAIKSQYRPLATTLNEEAYFVWADGRSSGKTEILGLFAQKVSNSVANSDNNSPAINTIELRQNHPNPFNPSTTISFALKNNSPALELKIYNLKGQLVKTLLSGYMAQGNHSVVWDGKDNANSSASSGVYYYQINDGKSTQQRKMVLMK
;
A
#
# COMPACT_ATOMS: atom_id res chain seq x y z
N MET A 1 -43.24 -46.78 48.77
CA MET A 1 -42.09 -45.90 48.76
C MET A 1 -41.37 -46.17 47.46
N LYS A 2 -41.66 -45.38 46.44
CA LYS A 2 -41.09 -45.47 45.10
C LYS A 2 -39.81 -44.60 45.02
N LYS A 3 -38.68 -45.22 44.69
CA LYS A 3 -37.44 -44.52 44.38
C LYS A 3 -37.53 -44.00 42.95
N ILE A 4 -37.44 -42.72 42.77
CA ILE A 4 -37.27 -42.06 41.45
C ILE A 4 -35.78 -42.09 41.17
N ALA A 5 -35.37 -42.81 40.15
CA ALA A 5 -34.04 -42.76 39.59
C ALA A 5 -34.02 -41.60 38.55
N VAL A 6 -33.24 -40.56 38.79
CA VAL A 6 -32.92 -39.52 37.85
C VAL A 6 -31.81 -40.06 36.95
N VAL A 7 -32.09 -40.29 35.69
CA VAL A 7 -31.08 -40.59 34.69
C VAL A 7 -30.53 -39.26 34.19
N LEU A 8 -29.30 -38.92 34.59
CA LEU A 8 -28.55 -37.81 34.04
C LEU A 8 -27.99 -38.28 32.69
N SER A 9 -28.61 -37.85 31.61
CA SER A 9 -28.05 -38.03 30.26
C SER A 9 -26.87 -37.06 30.11
N LEU A 10 -25.66 -37.56 30.21
CA LEU A 10 -24.45 -36.85 29.82
C LEU A 10 -24.45 -36.76 28.29
N ILE A 11 -24.79 -35.60 27.73
CA ILE A 11 -24.56 -35.32 26.34
C ILE A 11 -23.05 -35.02 26.22
N ILE A 12 -22.28 -36.00 25.81
CA ILE A 12 -20.90 -35.82 25.36
C ILE A 12 -21.02 -35.20 23.96
N VAL A 13 -20.90 -33.89 23.89
CA VAL A 13 -20.61 -33.20 22.62
C VAL A 13 -19.18 -33.57 22.28
N THR A 14 -19.02 -34.54 21.39
CA THR A 14 -17.73 -34.76 20.71
C THR A 14 -17.47 -33.57 19.80
N LEU A 15 -16.79 -32.56 20.29
CA LEU A 15 -16.12 -31.59 19.45
C LEU A 15 -15.06 -32.35 18.64
N SER A 16 -15.29 -32.52 17.37
CA SER A 16 -14.23 -32.88 16.43
C SER A 16 -13.21 -31.70 16.45
N LEU A 17 -12.11 -31.90 17.18
CA LEU A 17 -10.96 -31.01 17.12
C LEU A 17 -10.32 -31.16 15.72
N SER A 18 -10.85 -30.43 14.76
CA SER A 18 -10.06 -29.98 13.61
C SER A 18 -8.94 -29.08 14.18
N ALA A 19 -7.72 -29.20 13.65
CA ALA A 19 -6.64 -28.26 13.96
C ALA A 19 -7.21 -26.84 13.87
N SER A 20 -7.35 -26.14 14.98
CA SER A 20 -8.05 -24.86 15.02
C SER A 20 -7.02 -23.77 15.02
N LEU A 21 -7.24 -22.78 14.15
CA LEU A 21 -6.64 -21.47 14.34
C LEU A 21 -6.97 -21.02 15.76
N LEU A 22 -5.97 -20.58 16.52
CA LEU A 22 -6.16 -20.17 17.90
C LEU A 22 -6.69 -18.75 18.02
N TRP A 23 -6.50 -17.93 17.00
CA TRP A 23 -7.18 -16.66 16.85
C TRP A 23 -8.36 -16.80 15.88
N GLN A 24 -9.48 -16.20 16.22
CA GLN A 24 -10.68 -16.27 15.39
C GLN A 24 -10.45 -15.62 14.01
N ASP A 25 -9.70 -14.54 13.99
CA ASP A 25 -9.24 -13.83 12.79
C ASP A 25 -7.73 -13.65 12.84
N SER A 26 -7.07 -13.48 11.69
CA SER A 26 -5.66 -13.14 11.66
C SER A 26 -5.42 -11.74 12.21
N VAL A 27 -4.38 -11.62 13.05
CA VAL A 27 -4.03 -10.35 13.69
C VAL A 27 -3.24 -9.49 12.72
N PRO A 28 -3.70 -8.27 12.42
CA PRO A 28 -2.93 -7.33 11.63
C PRO A 28 -1.74 -6.80 12.46
N ILE A 29 -0.54 -7.03 11.98
CA ILE A 29 0.70 -6.46 12.53
C ILE A 29 0.96 -5.10 11.91
N ARG A 30 0.75 -4.99 10.62
CA ARG A 30 0.70 -3.78 9.83
C ARG A 30 -0.43 -3.92 8.83
N GLN A 31 -1.40 -3.05 8.91
CA GLN A 31 -2.44 -2.98 7.89
C GLN A 31 -1.87 -2.30 6.65
N GLY A 32 -2.21 -2.83 5.49
CA GLY A 32 -1.91 -2.24 4.20
C GLY A 32 -2.47 -0.81 4.15
N VAL A 33 -1.90 -0.04 3.28
CA VAL A 33 -1.99 1.40 3.28
C VAL A 33 -3.02 1.83 2.28
N ASN A 34 -3.94 2.67 2.70
CA ASN A 34 -4.81 3.41 1.81
C ASN A 34 -4.05 4.66 1.35
N ILE A 35 -3.85 4.81 0.05
CA ILE A 35 -3.38 6.05 -0.53
C ILE A 35 -4.61 6.82 -0.96
N GLU A 36 -4.81 7.97 -0.33
CA GLU A 36 -5.83 8.91 -0.75
C GLU A 36 -5.26 9.79 -1.87
N TRP A 37 -5.85 9.65 -3.05
CA TRP A 37 -5.51 10.45 -4.22
C TRP A 37 -6.70 11.29 -4.63
N PHE A 38 -6.43 12.36 -5.35
CA PHE A 38 -7.46 13.13 -6.04
C PHE A 38 -8.72 13.37 -5.19
N ARG A 39 -8.80 14.50 -4.55
CA ARG A 39 -9.93 14.87 -3.72
C ARG A 39 -10.54 16.16 -4.16
N THR A 40 -11.80 16.28 -3.91
CA THR A 40 -12.57 17.50 -4.07
C THR A 40 -13.53 17.66 -2.91
N GLY A 41 -14.16 18.81 -2.79
CA GLY A 41 -15.16 19.04 -1.75
C GLY A 41 -16.09 20.16 -2.09
N ILE A 42 -17.27 20.14 -1.46
CA ILE A 42 -18.29 21.16 -1.63
C ILE A 42 -18.94 21.46 -0.29
N GLU A 43 -19.34 22.72 -0.09
CA GLU A 43 -20.19 23.16 1.00
C GLU A 43 -21.63 22.69 0.81
N THR A 44 -22.34 22.49 1.91
CA THR A 44 -23.73 22.09 1.91
C THR A 44 -24.63 23.18 2.52
N SER A 45 -25.88 23.23 2.10
CA SER A 45 -26.83 24.22 2.58
C SER A 45 -27.15 24.14 4.07
N ASP A 46 -26.89 23.03 4.71
CA ASP A 46 -27.07 22.80 6.15
C ASP A 46 -25.82 23.08 7.00
N GLY A 47 -24.80 23.75 6.42
CA GLY A 47 -23.62 24.19 7.14
C GLY A 47 -22.56 23.11 7.36
N CYS A 48 -22.60 22.04 6.57
CA CYS A 48 -21.61 20.96 6.54
C CYS A 48 -20.72 21.05 5.26
N ALA A 49 -19.79 20.14 5.11
CA ALA A 49 -19.03 19.94 3.87
C ALA A 49 -19.07 18.47 3.45
N ILE A 50 -19.11 18.21 2.14
CA ILE A 50 -18.92 16.88 1.56
C ILE A 50 -17.54 16.84 0.92
N TYR A 51 -16.76 15.83 1.25
CA TYR A 51 -15.48 15.50 0.62
C TYR A 51 -15.61 14.22 -0.19
N VAL A 52 -14.98 14.21 -1.37
CA VAL A 52 -14.90 13.05 -2.27
C VAL A 52 -13.42 12.78 -2.56
N TRP A 53 -13.01 11.54 -2.48
CA TRP A 53 -11.63 11.11 -2.73
C TRP A 53 -11.60 9.72 -3.33
N SER A 54 -10.48 9.36 -3.97
CA SER A 54 -10.18 7.98 -4.33
C SER A 54 -9.15 7.39 -3.38
N ASP A 55 -9.38 6.16 -2.94
CA ASP A 55 -8.44 5.43 -2.09
C ASP A 55 -8.38 3.94 -2.44
N THR A 56 -7.32 3.28 -1.99
CA THR A 56 -7.03 1.87 -2.27
C THR A 56 -7.58 0.91 -1.23
N LYS A 57 -8.54 1.31 -0.39
CA LYS A 57 -9.07 0.52 0.73
C LYS A 57 -9.66 -0.83 0.30
N LEU A 58 -10.26 -0.92 -0.87
CA LEU A 58 -10.83 -2.16 -1.41
C LEU A 58 -9.91 -2.82 -2.46
N GLY A 59 -8.75 -2.20 -2.73
CA GLY A 59 -7.78 -2.87 -3.54
C GLY A 59 -7.24 -2.12 -4.71
N GLU A 60 -8.05 -1.53 -5.48
CA GLU A 60 -7.70 -0.54 -6.50
C GLU A 60 -8.15 0.82 -5.99
N ARG A 61 -7.95 1.87 -6.75
CA ARG A 61 -8.44 3.18 -6.35
C ARG A 61 -9.94 3.24 -6.54
N ASP A 62 -10.68 3.09 -5.45
CA ASP A 62 -12.13 3.20 -5.41
C ASP A 62 -12.55 4.62 -4.99
N LEU A 63 -13.74 5.03 -5.40
CA LEU A 63 -14.24 6.37 -5.14
C LEU A 63 -15.13 6.39 -3.90
N TRP A 64 -14.81 7.25 -2.95
CA TRP A 64 -15.50 7.40 -1.68
C TRP A 64 -15.98 8.84 -1.43
N ALA A 65 -16.97 9.00 -0.57
CA ALA A 65 -17.43 10.31 -0.11
C ALA A 65 -17.81 10.29 1.37
N GLN A 66 -17.67 11.43 2.05
CA GLN A 66 -18.11 11.62 3.44
C GLN A 66 -18.58 13.04 3.67
N LYS A 67 -19.64 13.20 4.46
CA LYS A 67 -20.14 14.49 4.93
C LYS A 67 -19.67 14.74 6.36
N VAL A 68 -19.12 15.92 6.63
CA VAL A 68 -18.62 16.34 7.94
C VAL A 68 -19.36 17.59 8.41
N ASP A 69 -19.65 17.68 9.70
CA ASP A 69 -20.24 18.87 10.31
C ASP A 69 -19.18 19.81 10.90
N ALA A 70 -19.59 20.99 11.36
CA ALA A 70 -18.70 21.97 11.96
C ALA A 70 -18.11 21.55 13.33
N GLN A 71 -18.63 20.51 13.96
CA GLN A 71 -18.12 19.93 15.21
C GLN A 71 -17.14 18.77 14.97
N GLY A 72 -16.87 18.45 13.72
CA GLY A 72 -15.97 17.38 13.35
C GLY A 72 -16.59 15.99 13.41
N ASN A 73 -17.91 15.85 13.32
CA ASN A 73 -18.56 14.54 13.27
C ASN A 73 -18.75 14.09 11.82
N LEU A 74 -18.61 12.79 11.59
CA LEU A 74 -18.97 12.15 10.33
C LEU A 74 -20.49 11.98 10.27
N VAL A 75 -21.16 12.75 9.38
CA VAL A 75 -22.62 12.82 9.37
C VAL A 75 -23.27 11.55 8.83
N TRP A 76 -22.61 10.87 7.90
CA TRP A 76 -23.11 9.62 7.32
C TRP A 76 -22.68 8.35 8.08
N GLY A 77 -21.92 8.48 9.19
CA GLY A 77 -21.27 7.37 9.87
C GLY A 77 -20.04 6.89 9.09
N ASP A 78 -20.10 5.71 8.50
CA ASP A 78 -19.02 5.22 7.63
C ASP A 78 -18.98 5.98 6.30
N PRO A 79 -17.79 6.14 5.67
CA PRO A 79 -17.69 6.71 4.33
C PRO A 79 -18.55 5.96 3.31
N LEU A 80 -19.19 6.72 2.42
CA LEU A 80 -20.01 6.19 1.34
C LEU A 80 -19.13 5.75 0.17
N LEU A 81 -19.20 4.50 -0.24
CA LEU A 81 -18.62 4.01 -1.48
C LEU A 81 -19.44 4.50 -2.67
N ILE A 82 -18.86 5.33 -3.52
CA ILE A 82 -19.49 5.86 -4.74
C ILE A 82 -19.34 4.86 -5.88
N ASP A 83 -18.10 4.39 -6.10
CA ASP A 83 -17.78 3.34 -7.07
C ASP A 83 -16.64 2.45 -6.54
N GLY A 84 -16.78 1.15 -6.69
CA GLY A 84 -15.82 0.11 -6.29
C GLY A 84 -15.77 -0.99 -7.36
N LYS A 85 -15.92 -0.63 -8.63
CA LYS A 85 -15.71 -1.56 -9.75
C LYS A 85 -14.22 -1.93 -9.87
N PRO A 86 -13.91 -3.11 -10.43
CA PRO A 86 -12.52 -3.43 -10.79
C PRO A 86 -11.93 -2.34 -11.69
N GLY A 87 -10.66 -1.98 -11.49
CA GLY A 87 -10.02 -0.84 -12.12
C GLY A 87 -10.03 0.39 -11.20
N ARG A 88 -9.20 1.36 -11.51
CA ARG A 88 -9.07 2.57 -10.70
C ARG A 88 -10.13 3.61 -11.07
N GLN A 89 -10.61 4.37 -10.07
CA GLN A 89 -11.46 5.53 -10.22
C GLN A 89 -10.72 6.76 -9.69
N GLU A 90 -10.56 7.79 -10.52
CA GLU A 90 -9.68 8.93 -10.26
C GLU A 90 -10.31 10.27 -10.63
N ASP A 91 -9.66 11.36 -10.23
CA ASP A 91 -10.01 12.74 -10.56
C ASP A 91 -11.49 13.12 -10.34
N PRO A 92 -12.05 12.90 -9.14
CA PRO A 92 -13.45 13.26 -8.87
C PRO A 92 -13.66 14.76 -8.89
N VAL A 93 -14.81 15.16 -9.42
CA VAL A 93 -15.39 16.50 -9.30
C VAL A 93 -16.80 16.40 -8.74
N ILE A 94 -17.26 17.39 -7.98
CA ILE A 94 -18.58 17.40 -7.33
C ILE A 94 -19.28 18.75 -7.51
N ILE A 95 -20.59 18.72 -7.71
CA ILE A 95 -21.43 19.91 -7.77
C ILE A 95 -22.74 19.72 -7.01
N HIS A 96 -23.27 20.81 -6.41
CA HIS A 96 -24.60 20.88 -5.82
C HIS A 96 -25.62 21.17 -6.90
N THR A 97 -26.69 20.40 -7.01
CA THR A 97 -27.72 20.52 -8.04
C THR A 97 -28.93 21.30 -7.55
N SER A 98 -29.71 21.85 -8.47
CA SER A 98 -30.90 22.67 -8.18
C SER A 98 -32.00 21.94 -7.41
N ASP A 99 -32.02 20.61 -7.39
CA ASP A 99 -32.94 19.76 -6.63
C ASP A 99 -32.40 19.37 -5.23
N ASN A 100 -31.40 20.11 -4.75
CA ASN A 100 -30.73 19.91 -3.44
C ASN A 100 -30.08 18.53 -3.26
N ASN A 101 -29.50 17.96 -4.33
CA ASN A 101 -28.70 16.77 -4.35
C ASN A 101 -27.27 17.11 -4.85
N TYR A 102 -26.43 16.11 -5.02
CA TYR A 102 -25.05 16.30 -5.50
C TYR A 102 -24.79 15.34 -6.64
N ILE A 103 -24.09 15.81 -7.68
CA ILE A 103 -23.56 14.96 -8.74
C ILE A 103 -22.02 14.94 -8.63
N ILE A 104 -21.47 13.75 -8.63
CA ILE A 104 -20.03 13.45 -8.63
C ILE A 104 -19.71 12.85 -10.00
N ALA A 105 -18.69 13.35 -10.69
CA ALA A 105 -18.15 12.73 -11.89
C ALA A 105 -16.68 12.38 -11.68
N TRP A 106 -16.20 11.34 -12.36
CA TRP A 106 -14.83 10.82 -12.23
C TRP A 106 -14.34 10.14 -13.51
N ILE A 107 -13.05 9.86 -13.57
CA ILE A 107 -12.45 9.01 -14.60
C ILE A 107 -12.42 7.57 -14.08
N ASP A 108 -12.97 6.65 -14.85
CA ASP A 108 -13.14 5.22 -14.54
C ASP A 108 -12.30 4.37 -15.49
N PHE A 109 -11.37 3.59 -14.96
CA PHE A 109 -10.50 2.69 -15.73
C PHE A 109 -10.92 1.21 -15.63
N SER A 110 -12.22 0.96 -15.37
CA SER A 110 -12.73 -0.41 -15.20
C SER A 110 -12.78 -1.22 -16.48
N TYR A 111 -12.84 -0.58 -17.65
CA TYR A 111 -13.04 -1.24 -18.93
C TYR A 111 -11.81 -1.18 -19.85
N ASP A 112 -11.01 -0.13 -19.75
CA ASP A 112 -9.75 0.02 -20.48
C ASP A 112 -8.73 0.84 -19.71
N LEU A 113 -7.53 0.98 -20.26
CA LEU A 113 -6.43 1.74 -19.66
C LEU A 113 -6.48 3.24 -19.96
N ASP A 114 -7.39 3.66 -20.84
CA ASP A 114 -7.47 5.03 -21.33
C ASP A 114 -8.37 5.89 -20.41
N GLY A 115 -9.28 5.24 -19.69
CA GLY A 115 -10.21 5.86 -18.74
C GLY A 115 -11.44 6.50 -19.40
N ASP A 116 -12.60 6.20 -18.83
CA ASP A 116 -13.93 6.65 -19.25
C ASP A 116 -14.51 7.69 -18.30
N VAL A 117 -15.42 8.53 -18.76
CA VAL A 117 -16.15 9.48 -17.89
C VAL A 117 -17.41 8.83 -17.32
N TYR A 118 -17.49 8.76 -15.99
CA TYR A 118 -18.66 8.29 -15.24
C TYR A 118 -19.21 9.37 -14.30
N ALA A 119 -20.47 9.21 -13.90
CA ALA A 119 -21.09 10.08 -12.90
C ALA A 119 -22.10 9.33 -12.02
N GLN A 120 -22.26 9.80 -10.78
CA GLN A 120 -23.24 9.33 -9.79
C GLN A 120 -23.93 10.50 -9.12
N LYS A 121 -25.19 10.34 -8.77
CA LYS A 121 -25.95 11.31 -7.99
C LYS A 121 -26.19 10.79 -6.58
N ILE A 122 -25.98 11.63 -5.58
CA ILE A 122 -26.22 11.32 -4.17
C ILE A 122 -27.15 12.36 -3.55
N ASN A 123 -27.91 11.94 -2.54
CA ASN A 123 -28.73 12.88 -1.76
C ASN A 123 -27.96 13.38 -0.51
N THR A 124 -28.59 14.31 0.21
CA THR A 124 -28.03 14.90 1.43
C THR A 124 -27.79 13.90 2.56
N GLN A 125 -28.44 12.71 2.52
CA GLN A 125 -28.30 11.63 3.47
C GLN A 125 -27.22 10.60 3.07
N GLY A 126 -26.47 10.80 1.97
CA GLY A 126 -25.45 9.85 1.50
C GLY A 126 -26.02 8.61 0.82
N GLN A 127 -27.17 8.70 0.17
CA GLN A 127 -27.74 7.59 -0.61
C GLN A 127 -27.47 7.80 -2.10
N LEU A 128 -27.02 6.75 -2.78
CA LEU A 128 -26.88 6.74 -4.23
C LEU A 128 -28.27 6.80 -4.87
N LEU A 129 -28.48 7.74 -5.79
CA LEU A 129 -29.75 7.94 -6.48
C LEU A 129 -29.80 7.26 -7.85
N TRP A 130 -28.65 6.96 -8.44
CA TRP A 130 -28.57 6.19 -9.68
C TRP A 130 -28.08 4.76 -9.41
N THR A 131 -27.85 3.98 -10.47
CA THR A 131 -27.33 2.61 -10.35
C THR A 131 -25.98 2.57 -9.63
N THR A 132 -25.73 1.54 -8.85
CA THR A 132 -24.42 1.30 -8.22
C THR A 132 -23.32 1.31 -9.28
N GLY A 133 -22.21 1.99 -8.99
CA GLY A 133 -21.12 2.19 -9.94
C GLY A 133 -21.38 3.31 -10.96
N GLY A 134 -22.43 4.11 -10.75
CA GLY A 134 -22.72 5.29 -11.56
C GLY A 134 -23.23 4.99 -12.97
N LYS A 135 -23.25 6.02 -13.78
CA LYS A 135 -23.63 5.97 -15.20
C LYS A 135 -22.48 6.47 -16.08
N SER A 136 -22.28 5.81 -17.21
CA SER A 136 -21.30 6.22 -18.21
C SER A 136 -21.79 7.51 -18.90
N VAL A 137 -20.93 8.51 -18.89
CA VAL A 137 -21.10 9.79 -19.61
C VAL A 137 -20.40 9.73 -20.96
N CYS A 138 -19.21 9.15 -20.96
CA CYS A 138 -18.42 8.86 -22.17
C CYS A 138 -17.65 7.54 -21.98
N ASN A 139 -17.66 6.68 -23.00
CA ASN A 139 -16.89 5.42 -23.03
C ASN A 139 -16.25 5.22 -24.42
N ARG A 140 -15.65 6.25 -24.97
CA ARG A 140 -14.91 6.19 -26.23
C ARG A 140 -13.46 5.83 -25.99
N SER A 141 -12.89 5.05 -26.89
CA SER A 141 -11.44 4.81 -26.90
C SER A 141 -10.65 6.12 -27.05
N GLY A 142 -9.53 6.21 -26.37
CA GLY A 142 -8.71 7.40 -26.21
C GLY A 142 -8.88 7.98 -24.79
N GLU A 143 -7.84 8.60 -24.29
CA GLU A 143 -7.78 9.13 -22.93
C GLU A 143 -8.82 10.23 -22.69
N GLN A 144 -9.60 10.12 -21.61
CA GLN A 144 -10.46 11.19 -21.11
C GLN A 144 -9.92 11.65 -19.75
N ILE A 145 -9.62 12.96 -19.63
CA ILE A 145 -9.00 13.57 -18.43
C ILE A 145 -9.53 14.99 -18.18
N ALA A 146 -9.05 15.59 -17.09
CA ALA A 146 -9.29 17.00 -16.73
C ALA A 146 -10.77 17.40 -16.72
N LEU A 147 -11.57 16.69 -15.94
CA LEU A 147 -13.01 16.92 -15.79
C LEU A 147 -13.32 18.29 -15.19
N ASN A 148 -14.36 18.94 -15.75
CA ASN A 148 -15.09 20.03 -15.10
C ASN A 148 -16.58 19.70 -15.05
N ILE A 149 -17.26 20.13 -13.98
CA ILE A 149 -18.69 19.91 -13.80
C ILE A 149 -19.39 21.21 -13.36
N GLU A 150 -20.58 21.44 -13.89
CA GLU A 150 -21.43 22.58 -13.54
C GLU A 150 -22.90 22.15 -13.48
N ALA A 151 -23.66 22.64 -12.51
CA ALA A 151 -25.06 22.28 -12.33
C ALA A 151 -25.93 22.86 -13.45
N ASP A 152 -26.91 22.10 -13.92
CA ASP A 152 -27.97 22.63 -14.75
C ASP A 152 -29.20 23.12 -13.93
N ALA A 153 -30.10 23.77 -14.57
CA ALA A 153 -31.33 24.31 -13.92
C ALA A 153 -32.34 23.20 -13.54
N ASP A 154 -32.20 21.99 -14.09
CA ASP A 154 -33.18 20.90 -14.05
C ASP A 154 -32.76 19.76 -13.12
N GLY A 155 -31.77 19.98 -12.25
CA GLY A 155 -31.22 18.98 -11.31
C GLY A 155 -30.25 17.99 -11.95
N GLY A 156 -29.78 18.26 -13.17
CA GLY A 156 -28.73 17.56 -13.85
C GLY A 156 -27.40 18.32 -13.79
N ALA A 157 -26.46 18.01 -14.71
CA ALA A 157 -25.17 18.67 -14.82
C ALA A 157 -24.65 18.74 -16.25
N PHE A 158 -23.78 19.72 -16.49
CA PHE A 158 -22.88 19.78 -17.62
C PHE A 158 -21.52 19.23 -17.17
N ILE A 159 -20.92 18.36 -17.98
CA ILE A 159 -19.60 17.78 -17.74
C ILE A 159 -18.77 18.02 -19.00
N VAL A 160 -17.56 18.56 -18.85
CA VAL A 160 -16.60 18.82 -19.92
C VAL A 160 -15.28 18.15 -19.56
N TRP A 161 -14.64 17.54 -20.56
CA TRP A 161 -13.37 16.83 -20.39
C TRP A 161 -12.44 17.03 -21.58
N VAL A 162 -11.15 16.78 -21.37
CA VAL A 162 -10.16 16.66 -22.44
C VAL A 162 -10.21 15.22 -22.96
N ASP A 163 -10.24 15.05 -24.29
CA ASP A 163 -10.52 13.79 -24.96
C ASP A 163 -9.49 13.53 -26.08
N SER A 164 -8.85 12.39 -26.07
CA SER A 164 -7.83 11.98 -27.05
C SER A 164 -8.35 10.95 -28.08
N ARG A 165 -9.69 10.92 -28.32
CA ARG A 165 -10.28 10.06 -29.39
C ARG A 165 -9.83 10.44 -30.79
N ASN A 166 -9.35 11.64 -30.98
CA ASN A 166 -8.73 12.17 -32.21
C ASN A 166 -7.20 12.26 -32.04
N PRO A 167 -6.42 12.53 -33.10
CA PRO A 167 -4.96 12.68 -32.97
C PRO A 167 -4.49 13.84 -32.07
N SER A 168 -5.29 14.90 -31.94
CA SER A 168 -5.11 16.00 -30.99
C SER A 168 -5.95 15.79 -29.73
N LYS A 169 -5.56 16.46 -28.63
CA LYS A 169 -6.40 16.56 -27.44
C LYS A 169 -7.49 17.60 -27.68
N ASP A 170 -8.72 17.18 -27.68
CA ASP A 170 -9.89 18.01 -27.93
C ASP A 170 -10.73 18.18 -26.63
N LEU A 171 -11.58 19.18 -26.57
CA LEU A 171 -12.58 19.31 -25.53
C LEU A 171 -13.92 18.74 -25.99
N PHE A 172 -14.45 17.81 -25.23
CA PHE A 172 -15.81 17.27 -25.35
C PHE A 172 -16.64 17.57 -24.15
N GLY A 173 -17.96 17.58 -24.30
CA GLY A 173 -18.89 17.83 -23.22
C GLY A 173 -20.21 17.08 -23.40
N GLN A 174 -20.86 16.83 -22.26
CA GLN A 174 -22.17 16.21 -22.17
C GLN A 174 -23.03 16.98 -21.17
N ARG A 175 -24.32 17.09 -21.43
CA ARG A 175 -25.33 17.44 -20.42
C ARG A 175 -26.05 16.17 -20.00
N ILE A 176 -26.10 15.88 -18.70
CA ILE A 176 -26.83 14.75 -18.14
C ILE A 176 -28.06 15.24 -17.37
N SER A 177 -29.16 14.49 -17.43
CA SER A 177 -30.38 14.80 -16.71
C SER A 177 -30.27 14.51 -15.21
N SER A 178 -31.28 14.94 -14.43
CA SER A 178 -31.41 14.57 -13.02
C SER A 178 -31.45 13.04 -12.76
N THR A 179 -31.74 12.24 -13.79
CA THR A 179 -31.78 10.77 -13.73
C THR A 179 -30.51 10.14 -14.33
N GLY A 180 -29.53 10.96 -14.76
CA GLY A 180 -28.25 10.52 -15.31
C GLY A 180 -28.29 10.10 -16.79
N GLU A 181 -29.37 10.44 -17.52
CA GLU A 181 -29.43 10.15 -18.94
C GLU A 181 -28.77 11.28 -19.75
N PRO A 182 -28.00 10.96 -20.81
CA PRO A 182 -27.38 11.96 -21.67
C PRO A 182 -28.46 12.77 -22.41
N LEU A 183 -28.34 14.08 -22.39
CA LEU A 183 -29.25 15.02 -23.05
C LEU A 183 -28.68 15.54 -24.37
N TRP A 184 -27.40 15.41 -24.60
CA TRP A 184 -26.75 15.66 -25.88
C TRP A 184 -26.46 14.33 -26.59
N ASN A 185 -25.66 14.36 -27.67
CA ASN A 185 -25.29 13.13 -28.39
C ASN A 185 -24.55 12.16 -27.47
N LEU A 186 -24.79 10.86 -27.64
CA LEU A 186 -24.13 9.83 -26.89
C LEU A 186 -22.58 9.98 -26.96
N ASN A 187 -21.90 9.88 -25.83
CA ASN A 187 -20.47 10.12 -25.68
C ASN A 187 -20.03 11.58 -25.90
N GLY A 188 -20.95 12.52 -25.75
CA GLY A 188 -20.70 13.96 -25.77
C GLY A 188 -20.69 14.58 -27.19
N ILE A 189 -20.61 15.90 -27.19
CA ILE A 189 -20.43 16.73 -28.38
C ILE A 189 -19.06 17.41 -28.33
N PRO A 190 -18.43 17.74 -29.46
CA PRO A 190 -17.21 18.52 -29.46
C PRO A 190 -17.50 19.94 -28.96
N ILE A 191 -16.80 20.35 -27.91
CA ILE A 191 -16.77 21.72 -27.42
C ILE A 191 -15.71 22.52 -28.19
N ALA A 192 -14.51 21.98 -28.33
CA ALA A 192 -13.46 22.49 -29.16
C ALA A 192 -12.67 21.29 -29.73
N ASN A 193 -12.43 21.31 -31.03
CA ASN A 193 -11.81 20.22 -31.79
C ASN A 193 -11.03 20.76 -33.00
N GLY A 194 -10.15 21.71 -32.75
CA GLY A 194 -9.25 22.29 -33.71
C GLY A 194 -8.18 21.33 -34.23
N ALA A 195 -7.20 21.84 -34.97
CA ALA A 195 -6.05 21.03 -35.41
C ALA A 195 -4.92 20.97 -34.37
N GLY A 196 -4.98 21.78 -33.30
CA GLY A 196 -4.05 21.77 -32.15
C GLY A 196 -4.64 21.08 -30.96
N ASP A 197 -3.94 21.08 -29.85
CA ASP A 197 -4.46 20.60 -28.57
C ASP A 197 -5.34 21.68 -27.92
N GLU A 198 -6.52 21.27 -27.46
CA GLU A 198 -7.40 22.06 -26.62
C GLU A 198 -7.38 21.49 -25.20
N ILE A 199 -6.87 22.27 -24.28
CA ILE A 199 -6.59 21.84 -22.90
C ILE A 199 -6.99 22.93 -21.87
N GLN A 200 -6.82 22.67 -20.60
CA GLN A 200 -6.97 23.64 -19.49
C GLN A 200 -8.30 24.44 -19.54
N ASN A 201 -9.43 23.75 -19.51
CA ASN A 201 -10.72 24.43 -19.53
C ASN A 201 -11.21 24.91 -18.15
N THR A 202 -12.04 25.94 -18.12
CA THR A 202 -12.87 26.37 -17.00
C THR A 202 -14.30 26.60 -17.49
N MET A 203 -15.29 26.27 -16.67
CA MET A 203 -16.70 26.30 -17.06
C MET A 203 -17.56 26.86 -15.91
N LEU A 204 -18.56 27.67 -16.25
CA LEU A 204 -19.60 28.12 -15.33
C LEU A 204 -20.96 28.18 -16.03
N SER A 205 -22.02 28.01 -15.24
CA SER A 205 -23.40 28.24 -15.72
C SER A 205 -23.56 29.67 -16.28
N ASP A 206 -24.27 29.80 -17.41
CA ASP A 206 -24.56 31.10 -18.02
C ASP A 206 -25.76 31.81 -17.37
N GLY A 207 -26.40 31.23 -16.35
CA GLY A 207 -27.58 31.71 -15.68
C GLY A 207 -28.86 31.69 -16.54
N GLN A 208 -28.80 31.17 -17.78
CA GLN A 208 -29.92 31.03 -18.73
C GLN A 208 -30.17 29.58 -19.14
N GLY A 209 -29.61 28.64 -18.38
CA GLY A 209 -29.73 27.20 -18.61
C GLY A 209 -28.68 26.60 -19.55
N GLY A 210 -27.67 27.38 -19.94
CA GLY A 210 -26.51 26.96 -20.70
C GLY A 210 -25.19 27.10 -19.89
N ILE A 211 -24.06 27.03 -20.60
CA ILE A 211 -22.71 27.14 -20.02
C ILE A 211 -21.82 28.09 -20.83
N MET A 212 -20.94 28.80 -20.08
CA MET A 212 -19.81 29.54 -20.59
C MET A 212 -18.55 28.70 -20.32
N ILE A 213 -17.69 28.51 -21.32
CA ILE A 213 -16.44 27.74 -21.26
C ILE A 213 -15.33 28.64 -21.78
N ALA A 214 -14.22 28.73 -21.03
CA ALA A 214 -12.95 29.27 -21.55
C ALA A 214 -11.88 28.17 -21.51
N TYR A 215 -11.00 28.16 -22.52
CA TYR A 215 -10.02 27.11 -22.72
C TYR A 215 -8.76 27.60 -23.43
N VAL A 216 -7.69 26.81 -23.31
CA VAL A 216 -6.42 27.01 -24.00
C VAL A 216 -6.40 26.17 -25.27
N SER A 217 -5.92 26.75 -26.40
CA SER A 217 -5.73 26.03 -27.66
C SER A 217 -4.37 26.35 -28.27
N SER A 218 -3.66 25.31 -28.74
CA SER A 218 -2.39 25.43 -29.44
C SER A 218 -2.54 25.45 -30.99
N PHE A 219 -3.74 25.72 -31.50
CA PHE A 219 -4.10 25.62 -32.91
C PHE A 219 -3.22 26.50 -33.83
N ASN A 220 -2.81 27.68 -33.38
CA ASN A 220 -2.03 28.65 -34.17
C ASN A 220 -0.53 28.73 -33.82
N GLY A 221 -0.02 27.79 -32.99
CA GLY A 221 1.36 27.72 -32.58
C GLY A 221 1.52 27.92 -31.07
N PRO A 222 1.72 29.13 -30.52
CA PRO A 222 1.64 29.38 -29.07
C PRO A 222 0.27 29.06 -28.52
N GLU A 223 0.19 28.81 -27.22
CA GLU A 223 -1.08 28.60 -26.51
C GLU A 223 -1.86 29.90 -26.42
N ASP A 224 -3.08 29.90 -26.96
CA ASP A 224 -3.99 31.03 -27.03
C ASP A 224 -5.27 30.74 -26.22
N LEU A 225 -5.99 31.78 -25.80
CA LEU A 225 -7.23 31.65 -25.07
C LEU A 225 -8.45 31.90 -25.93
N TYR A 226 -9.39 30.99 -25.83
CA TYR A 226 -10.70 31.08 -26.48
C TYR A 226 -11.83 30.90 -25.48
N ALA A 227 -13.01 31.44 -25.83
CA ALA A 227 -14.25 31.22 -25.10
C ALA A 227 -15.35 30.73 -26.02
N LYS A 228 -16.27 29.93 -25.49
CA LYS A 228 -17.51 29.48 -26.16
C LYS A 228 -18.66 29.47 -25.19
N ARG A 229 -19.86 29.68 -25.71
CA ARG A 229 -21.09 29.55 -24.96
C ARG A 229 -21.97 28.48 -25.61
N PHE A 230 -22.47 27.54 -24.83
CA PHE A 230 -23.40 26.52 -25.28
C PHE A 230 -24.74 26.66 -24.58
N LEU A 231 -25.80 26.52 -25.36
CA LEU A 231 -27.18 26.48 -24.85
C LEU A 231 -27.48 25.09 -24.24
N ALA A 232 -28.57 25.01 -23.46
CA ALA A 232 -28.99 23.76 -22.82
C ALA A 232 -29.16 22.57 -23.78
N ASN A 233 -29.50 22.82 -25.04
CA ASN A 233 -29.68 21.77 -26.07
C ASN A 233 -28.38 21.34 -26.79
N GLY A 234 -27.23 21.84 -26.37
CA GLY A 234 -25.93 21.51 -26.95
C GLY A 234 -25.58 22.30 -28.24
N THR A 235 -26.40 23.31 -28.61
CA THR A 235 -26.04 24.20 -29.73
C THR A 235 -25.15 25.34 -29.22
N MET A 236 -24.10 25.64 -30.00
CA MET A 236 -23.25 26.81 -29.73
C MET A 236 -24.06 28.09 -29.90
N ALA A 237 -24.01 28.99 -28.90
CA ALA A 237 -24.76 30.23 -28.92
C ALA A 237 -24.13 31.31 -29.82
N TRP A 238 -22.84 31.22 -30.08
CA TRP A 238 -22.08 32.10 -30.98
C TRP A 238 -21.77 31.40 -32.29
N ALA A 239 -21.53 32.18 -33.37
CA ALA A 239 -21.21 31.59 -34.68
C ALA A 239 -19.87 30.84 -34.72
N GLU A 240 -18.89 31.33 -33.96
CA GLU A 240 -17.55 30.80 -33.86
C GLU A 240 -17.03 30.91 -32.42
N ALA A 241 -15.90 30.26 -32.10
CA ALA A 241 -15.19 30.47 -30.86
C ALA A 241 -14.75 31.93 -30.73
N PHE A 242 -14.92 32.51 -29.58
CA PHE A 242 -14.51 33.87 -29.30
C PHE A 242 -13.02 33.90 -28.90
N PRO A 243 -12.12 34.59 -29.66
CA PRO A 243 -10.73 34.73 -29.27
C PRO A 243 -10.66 35.67 -28.06
N LEU A 244 -10.40 35.10 -26.87
CA LEU A 244 -10.30 35.89 -25.62
C LEU A 244 -8.96 36.62 -25.55
N CYS A 245 -7.86 35.90 -25.85
CA CYS A 245 -6.52 36.46 -26.01
C CYS A 245 -5.73 35.59 -26.99
N VAL A 246 -5.16 36.22 -28.02
CA VAL A 246 -4.38 35.56 -29.11
C VAL A 246 -3.14 36.43 -29.40
N GLU A 247 -2.39 36.77 -28.39
CA GLU A 247 -1.19 37.59 -28.44
C GLU A 247 0.06 36.70 -28.64
N THR A 248 1.21 37.31 -28.85
CA THR A 248 2.48 36.58 -28.92
C THR A 248 2.82 35.95 -27.58
N GLY A 249 3.49 34.80 -27.58
CA GLY A 249 3.78 34.00 -26.39
C GLY A 249 2.56 33.19 -25.93
N ASN A 250 2.74 32.44 -24.89
CA ASN A 250 1.68 31.58 -24.33
C ASN A 250 0.70 32.34 -23.43
N GLN A 251 -0.58 32.02 -23.54
CA GLN A 251 -1.61 32.44 -22.60
C GLN A 251 -2.24 31.19 -21.98
N GLU A 252 -2.10 31.04 -20.67
CA GLU A 252 -2.41 29.83 -19.95
C GLU A 252 -3.12 30.10 -18.62
N GLY A 253 -3.55 28.99 -17.95
CA GLY A 253 -4.04 29.05 -16.58
C GLY A 253 -5.35 29.83 -16.42
N VAL A 254 -6.21 29.86 -17.44
CA VAL A 254 -7.47 30.63 -17.43
C VAL A 254 -8.39 30.19 -16.29
N ARG A 255 -8.92 31.17 -15.55
CA ARG A 255 -9.95 31.02 -14.51
C ARG A 255 -11.07 32.02 -14.74
N MET A 256 -12.26 31.70 -14.23
CA MET A 256 -13.46 32.48 -14.50
C MET A 256 -14.32 32.67 -13.24
N ALA A 257 -14.90 33.85 -13.11
CA ALA A 257 -15.94 34.17 -12.12
C ALA A 257 -17.16 34.73 -12.82
N ALA A 258 -18.36 34.24 -12.50
CA ALA A 258 -19.61 34.76 -12.99
C ALA A 258 -20.05 35.93 -12.10
N LEU A 259 -20.38 37.06 -12.72
CA LEU A 259 -20.96 38.25 -12.07
C LEU A 259 -22.51 38.18 -12.13
N ASP A 260 -23.13 39.07 -11.36
CA ASP A 260 -24.58 39.26 -11.46
C ASP A 260 -24.99 39.67 -12.86
N ASN A 261 -25.86 39.74 -13.50
CA ASN A 261 -26.21 40.21 -14.85
C ASN A 261 -25.73 39.34 -16.03
N GLY A 262 -25.23 38.14 -15.77
CA GLY A 262 -24.71 37.24 -16.83
C GLY A 262 -23.45 37.76 -17.50
N GLU A 263 -22.62 38.42 -16.77
CA GLU A 263 -21.25 38.82 -17.16
C GLU A 263 -20.21 37.87 -16.52
N PHE A 264 -19.06 37.72 -17.17
CA PHE A 264 -17.98 36.82 -16.70
C PHE A 264 -16.65 37.57 -16.71
N VAL A 265 -15.91 37.49 -15.61
CA VAL A 265 -14.53 37.93 -15.57
C VAL A 265 -13.64 36.71 -15.66
N MET A 266 -12.71 36.73 -16.60
CA MET A 266 -11.68 35.72 -16.83
C MET A 266 -10.34 36.32 -16.49
N THR A 267 -9.46 35.55 -15.86
CA THR A 267 -8.07 35.91 -15.56
C THR A 267 -7.14 34.79 -16.03
N TRP A 268 -5.93 35.14 -16.44
CA TRP A 268 -4.94 34.22 -16.98
C TRP A 268 -3.53 34.74 -16.76
N GLN A 269 -2.54 33.87 -16.93
CA GLN A 269 -1.15 34.23 -17.09
C GLN A 269 -0.80 34.38 -18.57
N ASP A 270 -0.03 35.41 -18.90
CA ASP A 270 0.19 35.88 -20.27
C ASP A 270 1.68 36.17 -20.50
N GLN A 271 2.29 35.46 -21.45
CA GLN A 271 3.73 35.56 -21.75
C GLN A 271 4.04 36.47 -22.97
N ARG A 272 3.17 37.41 -23.30
CA ARG A 272 3.41 38.29 -24.46
C ARG A 272 4.70 39.10 -24.39
N PHE A 273 5.32 39.26 -23.21
CA PHE A 273 6.55 40.00 -22.93
C PHE A 273 7.63 39.14 -22.22
N ASP A 274 7.82 37.89 -22.68
CA ASP A 274 8.82 36.92 -22.23
C ASP A 274 8.49 36.21 -20.88
N ASN A 275 7.96 36.90 -19.88
CA ASN A 275 7.56 36.32 -18.59
C ASN A 275 6.05 36.38 -18.43
N PRO A 276 5.44 35.41 -17.74
CA PRO A 276 4.01 35.46 -17.51
C PRO A 276 3.64 36.55 -16.52
N ASP A 277 2.71 37.40 -16.93
CA ASP A 277 2.02 38.44 -16.17
C ASP A 277 0.55 38.04 -15.95
N ILE A 278 -0.15 38.67 -14.98
CA ILE A 278 -1.56 38.38 -14.74
C ILE A 278 -2.44 39.41 -15.45
N TYR A 279 -3.32 38.92 -16.30
CA TYR A 279 -4.31 39.68 -17.04
C TYR A 279 -5.72 39.28 -16.67
N ALA A 280 -6.70 40.16 -16.92
CA ALA A 280 -8.10 39.89 -16.77
C ALA A 280 -8.93 40.61 -17.83
N GLN A 281 -10.06 40.00 -18.23
CA GLN A 281 -11.02 40.59 -19.16
C GLN A 281 -12.44 40.17 -18.79
N LYS A 282 -13.41 41.02 -19.10
CA LYS A 282 -14.83 40.81 -18.86
C LYS A 282 -15.58 40.59 -20.16
N LEU A 283 -16.38 39.52 -20.25
CA LEU A 283 -17.26 39.16 -21.34
C LEU A 283 -18.72 39.19 -20.89
N ASN A 284 -19.62 39.50 -21.82
CA ASN A 284 -21.06 39.26 -21.66
C ASN A 284 -21.51 37.99 -22.41
N LEU A 285 -22.78 37.61 -22.23
CA LEU A 285 -23.40 36.43 -22.88
C LEU A 285 -23.45 36.53 -24.42
N ALA A 286 -23.30 37.74 -24.99
CA ALA A 286 -23.25 37.95 -26.45
C ALA A 286 -21.85 37.78 -27.04
N GLY A 287 -20.84 37.46 -26.24
CA GLY A 287 -19.44 37.35 -26.68
C GLY A 287 -18.79 38.72 -26.93
N GLN A 288 -19.14 39.73 -26.18
CA GLN A 288 -18.55 41.07 -26.31
C GLN A 288 -17.64 41.34 -25.10
N MET A 289 -16.43 41.81 -25.37
CA MET A 289 -15.56 42.37 -24.36
C MET A 289 -16.16 43.62 -23.78
N LEU A 290 -16.28 43.71 -22.48
CA LEU A 290 -16.88 44.86 -21.78
C LEU A 290 -15.84 45.83 -21.26
N TRP A 291 -14.58 45.41 -21.10
CA TRP A 291 -13.48 46.33 -20.85
C TRP A 291 -12.80 46.65 -22.17
N PRO A 292 -12.38 47.89 -22.41
CA PRO A 292 -11.82 48.30 -23.71
C PRO A 292 -10.58 47.56 -24.13
N ASN A 293 -9.76 47.18 -23.15
CA ASN A 293 -8.59 46.29 -23.26
C ASN A 293 -8.57 45.34 -22.08
N PRO A 294 -7.88 44.19 -22.17
CA PRO A 294 -7.60 43.38 -20.99
C PRO A 294 -6.91 44.24 -19.91
N THR A 295 -7.40 44.12 -18.67
CA THR A 295 -6.76 44.79 -17.52
C THR A 295 -5.51 43.99 -17.13
N VAL A 296 -4.36 44.69 -17.12
CA VAL A 296 -3.15 44.16 -16.50
C VAL A 296 -3.36 44.17 -14.99
N VAL A 297 -3.60 43.01 -14.40
CA VAL A 297 -3.80 42.87 -12.94
C VAL A 297 -2.49 43.18 -12.23
N TYR A 298 -1.45 42.50 -12.65
CA TYR A 298 -0.05 42.86 -12.39
C TYR A 298 0.80 42.40 -13.58
N GLY A 299 1.73 43.26 -13.96
CA GLY A 299 2.69 43.00 -15.02
C GLY A 299 3.74 44.10 -15.03
N ASP A 300 4.94 43.70 -15.37
CA ASP A 300 6.05 44.59 -15.58
C ASP A 300 6.16 44.98 -17.07
N ASN A 301 5.63 46.10 -17.45
CA ASN A 301 5.84 46.62 -18.80
C ASN A 301 7.30 47.10 -19.03
N ASP A 302 8.16 46.96 -18.05
CA ASP A 302 9.59 47.33 -18.14
C ASP A 302 10.41 46.02 -18.33
N GLN A 303 10.75 45.70 -19.57
CA GLN A 303 11.57 44.56 -19.99
C GLN A 303 12.94 44.42 -19.28
N THR A 304 13.17 45.21 -18.23
CA THR A 304 14.42 45.18 -17.47
C THR A 304 14.42 44.24 -16.27
N ILE A 305 13.25 43.74 -15.82
CA ILE A 305 13.12 42.81 -14.68
C ILE A 305 12.34 41.57 -15.12
N SER A 306 13.06 40.45 -15.23
CA SER A 306 12.52 39.15 -15.64
C SER A 306 11.95 38.41 -14.45
N VAL A 307 10.70 38.67 -14.04
CA VAL A 307 10.00 37.97 -12.95
C VAL A 307 8.63 37.50 -13.37
N SER A 308 8.26 36.32 -12.91
CA SER A 308 7.03 35.61 -13.30
C SER A 308 5.92 35.81 -12.29
N GLN A 309 4.67 35.89 -12.78
CA GLN A 309 3.45 35.76 -12.01
C GLN A 309 2.63 34.60 -12.54
N LEU A 310 2.27 33.70 -11.66
CA LEU A 310 1.76 32.37 -12.06
C LEU A 310 0.46 32.03 -11.29
N ASN A 311 -0.25 31.03 -11.81
CA ASN A 311 -1.34 30.34 -11.12
C ASN A 311 -2.45 31.25 -10.57
N PRO A 312 -3.05 32.16 -11.37
CA PRO A 312 -4.08 33.05 -10.89
C PRO A 312 -5.31 32.29 -10.39
N ARG A 313 -5.94 32.81 -9.34
CA ARG A 313 -7.22 32.39 -8.82
C ARG A 313 -8.16 33.60 -8.72
N ILE A 314 -9.43 33.39 -8.91
CA ILE A 314 -10.44 34.44 -8.96
C ILE A 314 -11.70 34.04 -8.21
N VAL A 315 -12.26 34.98 -7.42
CA VAL A 315 -13.62 34.86 -6.89
C VAL A 315 -14.41 36.14 -7.12
N LYS A 316 -15.71 36.02 -7.30
CA LYS A 316 -16.66 37.14 -7.27
C LYS A 316 -16.81 37.64 -5.86
N THR A 317 -16.91 38.96 -5.68
CA THR A 317 -17.22 39.61 -4.40
C THR A 317 -18.66 40.09 -4.33
N SER A 318 -19.18 40.32 -3.12
CA SER A 318 -20.57 40.76 -2.89
C SER A 318 -20.90 42.10 -3.52
N ASP A 319 -19.92 42.96 -3.82
CA ASP A 319 -20.10 44.24 -4.52
C ASP A 319 -20.01 44.10 -6.06
N ASN A 320 -20.14 42.89 -6.57
CA ASN A 320 -20.07 42.54 -8.00
C ASN A 320 -18.71 42.87 -8.67
N GLY A 321 -17.66 42.96 -7.87
CA GLY A 321 -16.26 42.95 -8.32
C GLY A 321 -15.67 41.58 -8.26
N VAL A 322 -14.35 41.49 -8.41
CA VAL A 322 -13.59 40.25 -8.28
C VAL A 322 -12.29 40.48 -7.48
N ILE A 323 -11.88 39.46 -6.72
CA ILE A 323 -10.52 39.37 -6.15
C ILE A 323 -9.76 38.33 -6.93
N ILE A 324 -8.53 38.66 -7.33
CA ILE A 324 -7.59 37.80 -8.04
C ILE A 324 -6.35 37.68 -7.16
N ILE A 325 -5.87 36.45 -6.96
CA ILE A 325 -4.66 36.09 -6.21
C ILE A 325 -3.73 35.34 -7.16
N TRP A 326 -2.40 35.51 -6.99
CA TRP A 326 -1.40 34.82 -7.81
C TRP A 326 -0.12 34.54 -7.01
N GLU A 327 0.67 33.63 -7.52
CA GLU A 327 2.05 33.37 -7.10
C GLU A 327 2.98 34.35 -7.80
N ASP A 328 3.86 35.02 -7.07
CA ASP A 328 4.65 36.16 -7.54
C ASP A 328 6.11 36.04 -7.18
N HIS A 329 6.98 36.06 -8.18
CA HIS A 329 8.43 35.98 -8.03
C HIS A 329 9.14 37.35 -7.92
N ARG A 330 8.43 38.48 -7.71
CA ARG A 330 9.02 39.82 -7.69
C ARG A 330 10.01 40.07 -6.56
N LEU A 331 9.88 39.37 -5.42
CA LEU A 331 10.76 39.50 -4.27
C LEU A 331 11.85 38.43 -4.26
N ASP A 332 11.58 37.26 -4.76
CA ASP A 332 12.52 36.14 -4.90
C ASP A 332 12.27 35.39 -6.21
N SER A 333 13.29 35.18 -7.01
CA SER A 333 13.19 34.49 -8.30
C SER A 333 13.06 32.95 -8.15
N GLU A 334 13.40 32.40 -6.99
CA GLU A 334 13.35 30.95 -6.71
C GLU A 334 12.08 30.59 -5.94
N TYR A 335 11.65 31.44 -5.00
CA TYR A 335 10.56 31.18 -4.07
C TYR A 335 9.43 32.22 -4.24
N PRO A 336 8.26 31.83 -4.81
CA PRO A 336 7.15 32.76 -4.99
C PRO A 336 6.46 33.10 -3.67
N ASP A 337 6.03 34.34 -3.59
CA ASP A 337 5.13 34.90 -2.57
C ASP A 337 3.69 34.96 -3.08
N LEU A 338 2.72 35.27 -2.21
CA LEU A 338 1.33 35.46 -2.61
C LEU A 338 0.95 36.95 -2.63
N PHE A 339 0.41 37.36 -3.77
CA PHE A 339 -0.13 38.71 -3.96
C PHE A 339 -1.58 38.68 -4.40
N ALA A 340 -2.29 39.77 -4.18
CA ALA A 340 -3.72 39.90 -4.50
C ALA A 340 -4.08 41.30 -5.03
N GLN A 341 -5.12 41.34 -5.89
CA GLN A 341 -5.72 42.60 -6.37
C GLN A 341 -7.24 42.44 -6.44
N LYS A 342 -7.95 43.51 -6.08
CA LYS A 342 -9.40 43.62 -6.28
C LYS A 342 -9.71 44.50 -7.48
N LEU A 343 -10.51 43.98 -8.39
CA LEU A 343 -11.07 44.75 -9.52
C LEU A 343 -12.56 45.07 -9.30
N SER A 344 -12.94 46.29 -9.59
CA SER A 344 -14.35 46.64 -9.67
C SER A 344 -15.04 46.01 -10.87
N ALA A 345 -16.37 46.03 -10.94
CA ALA A 345 -17.13 45.59 -12.10
C ALA A 345 -16.73 46.31 -13.42
N ALA A 346 -16.11 47.49 -13.34
CA ALA A 346 -15.58 48.24 -14.49
C ALA A 346 -14.11 47.90 -14.83
N GLY A 347 -13.46 46.92 -14.13
CA GLY A 347 -12.06 46.56 -14.37
C GLY A 347 -11.04 47.48 -13.72
N THR A 348 -11.47 48.39 -12.84
CA THR A 348 -10.55 49.33 -12.13
C THR A 348 -9.95 48.65 -10.93
N LYS A 349 -8.63 48.72 -10.76
CA LYS A 349 -7.94 48.27 -9.57
C LYS A 349 -8.40 49.03 -8.34
N LEU A 350 -8.82 48.37 -7.29
CA LEU A 350 -9.34 48.99 -6.07
C LEU A 350 -8.32 49.04 -4.93
N TRP A 351 -7.31 48.20 -4.97
CA TRP A 351 -6.21 48.14 -4.02
C TRP A 351 -4.96 48.84 -4.61
N ASP A 352 -3.79 48.67 -4.00
CA ASP A 352 -2.54 49.23 -4.54
C ASP A 352 -2.35 48.81 -6.01
N VAL A 353 -1.79 49.74 -6.81
CA VAL A 353 -1.63 49.54 -8.25
C VAL A 353 -0.84 48.27 -8.59
N ASN A 354 0.08 47.87 -7.72
CA ASN A 354 0.91 46.67 -7.85
C ASN A 354 0.34 45.44 -7.14
N GLY A 355 -0.89 45.51 -6.65
CA GLY A 355 -1.47 44.52 -5.75
C GLY A 355 -0.94 44.64 -4.33
N ILE A 356 -1.58 43.96 -3.41
CA ILE A 356 -1.16 43.87 -2.00
C ILE A 356 -0.47 42.52 -1.77
N SER A 357 0.51 42.49 -0.88
CA SER A 357 1.07 41.20 -0.41
C SER A 357 0.09 40.54 0.52
N LEU A 358 -0.22 39.27 0.23
CA LEU A 358 -1.00 38.39 1.10
C LEU A 358 -0.08 37.63 2.07
N CYS A 359 1.03 37.11 1.56
CA CYS A 359 2.08 36.46 2.32
C CYS A 359 3.43 36.68 1.62
N ILE A 360 4.43 37.14 2.39
CA ILE A 360 5.83 37.34 1.97
C ILE A 360 6.76 36.72 3.02
N ALA A 361 6.42 35.55 3.50
CA ALA A 361 7.24 34.79 4.44
C ALA A 361 8.45 34.16 3.73
N GLU A 362 9.45 33.76 4.48
CA GLU A 362 10.64 33.07 3.96
C GLU A 362 10.25 31.82 3.18
N PHE A 363 10.95 31.48 2.11
CA PHE A 363 10.62 30.37 1.17
C PHE A 363 9.26 30.49 0.45
N ALA A 364 8.87 29.45 -0.29
CA ALA A 364 7.73 29.49 -1.20
C ALA A 364 6.36 29.43 -0.50
N GLN A 365 5.38 30.12 -1.08
CA GLN A 365 3.96 29.97 -0.80
C GLN A 365 3.25 29.57 -2.11
N LEU A 366 2.66 28.38 -2.15
CA LEU A 366 2.19 27.74 -3.37
C LEU A 366 0.72 27.32 -3.31
N GLY A 367 0.14 27.10 -4.49
CA GLY A 367 -1.16 26.48 -4.65
C GLY A 367 -2.33 27.21 -4.01
N PRO A 368 -2.44 28.55 -4.06
CA PRO A 368 -3.51 29.26 -3.36
C PRO A 368 -4.90 28.80 -3.82
N ARG A 369 -5.82 28.63 -2.85
CA ARG A 369 -7.26 28.41 -3.08
C ARG A 369 -8.04 29.45 -2.32
N MET A 370 -9.20 29.81 -2.84
CA MET A 370 -9.97 30.91 -2.27
C MET A 370 -11.48 30.67 -2.31
N SER A 371 -12.17 31.30 -1.37
CA SER A 371 -13.63 31.36 -1.30
C SER A 371 -14.05 32.77 -0.90
N ALA A 372 -15.07 33.31 -1.57
CA ALA A 372 -15.58 34.64 -1.24
C ALA A 372 -16.20 34.68 0.17
N ASP A 373 -16.10 35.81 0.85
CA ASP A 373 -16.90 36.11 2.04
C ASP A 373 -18.20 36.85 1.67
N THR A 374 -19.01 37.15 2.68
CA THR A 374 -20.26 37.89 2.51
C THR A 374 -20.07 39.43 2.47
N ASP A 375 -18.90 39.91 2.87
CA ASP A 375 -18.60 41.33 3.13
C ASP A 375 -17.73 41.98 2.02
N GLY A 376 -17.52 41.25 0.92
CA GLY A 376 -16.80 41.68 -0.27
C GLY A 376 -15.30 41.45 -0.18
N GLY A 377 -14.84 40.66 0.76
CA GLY A 377 -13.52 40.10 0.88
C GLY A 377 -13.44 38.63 0.47
N CYS A 378 -12.40 37.88 0.96
CA CYS A 378 -12.25 36.44 0.70
C CYS A 378 -11.37 35.73 1.73
N PHE A 379 -11.62 34.43 1.87
CA PHE A 379 -10.74 33.50 2.57
C PHE A 379 -9.78 32.85 1.57
N VAL A 380 -8.52 32.74 1.95
CA VAL A 380 -7.46 32.14 1.15
C VAL A 380 -6.74 31.10 1.97
N VAL A 381 -6.38 29.98 1.37
CA VAL A 381 -5.53 28.94 1.97
C VAL A 381 -4.43 28.59 0.98
N TRP A 382 -3.24 28.23 1.48
CA TRP A 382 -2.08 27.85 0.66
C TRP A 382 -1.18 26.85 1.37
N ASP A 383 -0.30 26.24 0.58
CA ASP A 383 0.76 25.36 1.04
C ASP A 383 2.03 26.23 1.26
N ASP A 384 2.56 26.24 2.47
CA ASP A 384 3.57 27.19 2.95
C ASP A 384 4.88 26.49 3.35
N TYR A 385 5.99 26.95 2.81
CA TYR A 385 7.31 26.37 3.00
C TYR A 385 8.20 27.14 3.98
N ARG A 386 7.65 28.12 4.75
CA ARG A 386 8.43 29.02 5.63
C ARG A 386 9.29 28.33 6.68
N ASN A 387 9.03 27.08 7.01
CA ASN A 387 9.79 26.28 7.97
C ASN A 387 10.92 25.45 7.33
N GLY A 388 11.24 25.68 6.05
CA GLY A 388 12.30 25.02 5.30
C GLY A 388 11.78 24.19 4.13
N ASN A 389 12.71 23.75 3.26
CA ASN A 389 12.37 22.95 2.10
C ASN A 389 11.87 21.54 2.49
N THR A 390 11.10 20.93 1.58
CA THR A 390 10.53 19.57 1.69
C THR A 390 11.36 18.58 2.54
N PRO A 391 10.75 17.80 3.42
CA PRO A 391 9.30 17.58 3.62
C PRO A 391 8.75 18.33 4.86
N ASN A 392 8.48 19.61 4.79
CA ASN A 392 7.97 20.42 5.89
C ASN A 392 6.97 21.49 5.42
N GLU A 393 6.18 21.16 4.41
CA GLU A 393 5.09 22.03 3.96
C GLU A 393 3.99 22.06 5.01
N ASP A 394 3.53 23.27 5.33
CA ASP A 394 2.47 23.58 6.28
C ASP A 394 1.24 24.16 5.59
N VAL A 395 0.09 24.16 6.25
CA VAL A 395 -1.11 24.83 5.75
C VAL A 395 -1.33 26.13 6.48
N TYR A 396 -1.35 27.25 5.71
CA TYR A 396 -1.68 28.57 6.20
C TYR A 396 -2.91 29.14 5.52
N ALA A 397 -3.58 30.07 6.18
CA ALA A 397 -4.75 30.75 5.63
C ALA A 397 -4.82 32.21 6.08
N GLN A 398 -5.50 33.04 5.27
CA GLN A 398 -5.78 34.44 5.56
C GLN A 398 -7.23 34.79 5.23
N HIS A 399 -7.80 35.73 5.93
CA HIS A 399 -9.03 36.41 5.60
C HIS A 399 -8.73 37.85 5.18
N LEU A 400 -8.94 38.16 3.91
CA LEU A 400 -8.80 39.51 3.38
C LEU A 400 -10.15 40.25 3.44
N SER A 401 -10.12 41.47 3.95
CA SER A 401 -11.30 42.35 3.91
C SER A 401 -11.55 42.88 2.49
N SER A 402 -12.73 43.49 2.28
CA SER A 402 -13.06 44.17 1.01
C SER A 402 -12.11 45.32 0.64
N THR A 403 -11.35 45.86 1.61
CA THR A 403 -10.36 46.92 1.41
C THR A 403 -8.91 46.39 1.26
N GLY A 404 -8.72 45.05 1.30
CA GLY A 404 -7.42 44.42 1.21
C GLY A 404 -6.62 44.35 2.52
N ALA A 405 -7.27 44.59 3.66
CA ALA A 405 -6.60 44.47 4.96
C ALA A 405 -6.65 43.01 5.43
N ASP A 406 -5.56 42.54 6.00
CA ASP A 406 -5.51 41.25 6.72
C ASP A 406 -6.42 41.31 7.95
N LEU A 407 -7.33 40.35 8.05
CA LEU A 407 -8.23 40.23 9.20
C LEU A 407 -7.75 39.18 10.21
N TRP A 408 -6.82 38.33 9.81
CA TRP A 408 -6.13 37.37 10.67
C TRP A 408 -4.65 37.79 10.86
N ASP A 409 -3.79 36.85 11.27
CA ASP A 409 -2.39 37.12 11.58
C ASP A 409 -1.62 37.58 10.31
N ALA A 410 -0.69 38.53 10.45
CA ALA A 410 0.13 38.99 9.33
C ALA A 410 0.91 37.82 8.71
N ASN A 411 0.98 37.76 7.38
CA ASN A 411 1.51 36.65 6.61
C ASN A 411 0.76 35.32 6.82
N GLY A 412 -0.50 35.39 7.27
CA GLY A 412 -1.39 34.25 7.41
C GLY A 412 -1.33 33.55 8.78
N LYS A 413 -2.43 32.91 9.09
CA LYS A 413 -2.62 32.09 10.28
C LYS A 413 -2.24 30.65 10.00
N ALA A 414 -1.43 30.04 10.84
CA ALA A 414 -1.15 28.61 10.77
C ALA A 414 -2.44 27.79 11.04
N ILE A 415 -2.87 27.02 10.07
CA ILE A 415 -4.01 26.09 10.19
C ILE A 415 -3.48 24.71 10.62
N CYS A 416 -2.39 24.29 10.02
CA CYS A 416 -1.61 23.12 10.41
C CYS A 416 -0.13 23.35 10.21
N ASN A 417 0.66 23.11 11.24
CA ASN A 417 2.11 23.10 11.22
C ASN A 417 2.64 21.86 11.98
N ALA A 418 1.99 20.74 11.77
CA ALA A 418 2.43 19.46 12.32
C ALA A 418 3.72 19.00 11.60
N VAL A 419 4.42 18.06 12.22
CA VAL A 419 5.62 17.45 11.59
C VAL A 419 5.27 16.81 10.25
N ASN A 420 6.23 16.79 9.34
CA ASN A 420 6.09 16.34 7.94
C ASN A 420 5.13 17.21 7.10
N THR A 421 4.89 16.79 5.86
CA THR A 421 4.21 17.52 4.80
C THR A 421 2.70 17.66 5.03
N GLN A 422 2.18 18.87 4.85
CA GLN A 422 0.75 19.17 4.70
C GLN A 422 0.55 19.99 3.43
N ILE A 423 -0.18 19.46 2.45
CA ILE A 423 -0.31 20.06 1.11
C ILE A 423 -1.72 19.92 0.51
N SER A 424 -1.87 20.54 -0.66
CA SER A 424 -3.09 20.47 -1.47
C SER A 424 -4.32 20.94 -0.70
N SER A 425 -4.18 22.05 0.00
CA SER A 425 -5.23 22.64 0.84
C SER A 425 -6.40 23.18 0.01
N LEU A 426 -7.62 23.06 0.56
CA LEU A 426 -8.87 23.60 -0.02
C LEU A 426 -9.65 24.38 1.03
N VAL A 427 -10.32 25.44 0.62
CA VAL A 427 -11.21 26.22 1.49
C VAL A 427 -12.62 26.29 0.93
N LYS A 428 -13.63 26.10 1.81
CA LYS A 428 -15.06 26.21 1.52
C LYS A 428 -15.75 26.96 2.65
N VAL A 429 -16.73 27.78 2.31
CA VAL A 429 -17.54 28.54 3.28
C VAL A 429 -18.96 28.01 3.30
N ALA A 430 -19.39 27.50 4.45
CA ALA A 430 -20.76 27.00 4.67
C ALA A 430 -21.40 27.77 5.82
N GLY A 431 -22.27 28.72 5.50
CA GLY A 431 -22.88 29.63 6.48
C GLY A 431 -21.82 30.51 7.15
N SER A 432 -21.68 30.42 8.47
CA SER A 432 -20.65 31.15 9.24
C SER A 432 -19.33 30.38 9.43
N ASN A 433 -19.25 29.16 8.91
CA ASN A 433 -18.12 28.27 9.13
C ASN A 433 -17.22 28.22 7.89
N ILE A 434 -15.92 28.28 8.11
CA ILE A 434 -14.89 28.15 7.09
C ILE A 434 -14.27 26.76 7.26
N PHE A 435 -14.49 25.87 6.29
CA PHE A 435 -13.92 24.53 6.24
C PHE A 435 -12.63 24.56 5.43
N ILE A 436 -11.53 24.17 6.04
CA ILE A 436 -10.24 24.00 5.38
C ILE A 436 -9.84 22.54 5.52
N ASN A 437 -9.51 21.87 4.42
CA ASN A 437 -9.01 20.49 4.43
C ASN A 437 -7.70 20.38 3.65
N TRP A 438 -6.88 19.41 4.01
CA TRP A 438 -5.57 19.19 3.38
C TRP A 438 -5.18 17.72 3.43
N MET A 439 -4.17 17.37 2.64
CA MET A 439 -3.43 16.11 2.77
C MET A 439 -2.34 16.26 3.82
N ASP A 440 -2.21 15.29 4.70
CA ASP A 440 -1.33 15.33 5.85
C ASP A 440 -0.54 14.03 6.00
N LEU A 441 0.76 14.17 6.08
CA LEU A 441 1.69 13.04 6.21
C LEU A 441 2.26 12.91 7.64
N ARG A 442 1.72 13.63 8.65
CA ARG A 442 2.25 13.64 10.04
C ARG A 442 2.39 12.26 10.66
N ASN A 443 1.57 11.30 10.27
CA ASN A 443 1.58 9.93 10.78
C ASN A 443 2.32 8.95 9.84
N GLY A 444 3.11 9.48 8.89
CA GLY A 444 3.81 8.69 7.88
C GLY A 444 2.89 8.12 6.81
N SER A 445 1.64 8.57 6.78
CA SER A 445 0.64 8.19 5.81
C SER A 445 -0.14 9.40 5.32
N VAL A 446 -0.54 9.39 4.04
CA VAL A 446 -1.44 10.42 3.53
C VAL A 446 -2.80 10.24 4.19
N GLY A 447 -3.19 11.16 5.03
CA GLY A 447 -4.53 11.24 5.60
C GLY A 447 -5.20 12.54 5.20
N THR A 448 -6.50 12.56 5.03
CA THR A 448 -7.26 13.78 4.87
C THR A 448 -7.60 14.36 6.22
N TYR A 449 -7.10 15.56 6.49
CA TYR A 449 -7.39 16.33 7.69
C TYR A 449 -8.21 17.56 7.34
N TYR A 450 -8.92 18.08 8.33
CA TYR A 450 -9.66 19.33 8.17
C TYR A 450 -9.71 20.14 9.47
N GLN A 451 -9.91 21.43 9.31
CA GLN A 451 -10.18 22.39 10.37
C GLN A 451 -11.42 23.19 10.01
N VAL A 452 -12.14 23.61 11.01
CA VAL A 452 -13.26 24.54 10.87
C VAL A 452 -12.93 25.80 11.64
N LEU A 453 -13.14 26.95 11.00
CA LEU A 453 -12.88 28.24 11.62
C LEU A 453 -14.15 29.11 11.59
N THR A 454 -14.21 30.05 12.52
CA THR A 454 -15.12 31.20 12.43
C THR A 454 -14.53 32.25 11.51
N SER A 455 -15.33 33.22 11.03
CA SER A 455 -14.81 34.39 10.27
C SER A 455 -13.75 35.20 11.01
N ALA A 456 -13.75 35.19 12.35
CA ALA A 456 -12.71 35.80 13.18
C ALA A 456 -11.41 34.97 13.29
N GLY A 457 -11.31 33.82 12.61
CA GLY A 457 -10.14 32.97 12.62
C GLY A 457 -10.01 32.05 13.86
N ASN A 458 -11.06 31.88 14.66
CA ASN A 458 -11.02 30.94 15.78
C ASN A 458 -11.23 29.51 15.26
N MET A 459 -10.28 28.64 15.54
CA MET A 459 -10.38 27.21 15.23
C MET A 459 -11.45 26.57 16.14
N LEU A 460 -12.33 25.78 15.56
CA LEU A 460 -13.41 25.08 16.24
C LEU A 460 -13.05 23.63 16.57
N LEU A 461 -12.07 23.05 15.89
CA LEU A 461 -11.54 21.72 16.15
C LEU A 461 -10.17 21.82 16.87
N GLU A 462 -9.60 20.68 17.21
CA GLU A 462 -8.30 20.58 17.86
C GLU A 462 -7.17 21.23 17.03
N ASN A 463 -6.08 21.65 17.70
CA ASN A 463 -4.92 22.24 17.01
C ASN A 463 -4.38 21.27 15.95
N ASN A 464 -3.99 21.82 14.82
CA ASN A 464 -3.52 21.06 13.65
C ASN A 464 -4.60 20.18 13.00
N GLY A 465 -5.88 20.44 13.30
CA GLY A 465 -7.03 19.82 12.65
C GLY A 465 -7.33 18.41 13.08
N LYS A 466 -8.46 17.92 12.62
CA LYS A 466 -9.01 16.59 12.88
C LYS A 466 -8.94 15.73 11.63
N GLN A 467 -8.55 14.48 11.79
CA GLN A 467 -8.54 13.53 10.68
C GLN A 467 -9.97 13.12 10.29
N VAL A 468 -10.30 13.28 9.02
CA VAL A 468 -11.62 12.87 8.47
C VAL A 468 -11.64 11.38 8.26
N ILE A 469 -10.51 10.83 7.78
CA ILE A 469 -10.40 9.47 7.27
C ILE A 469 -9.08 8.90 7.76
N TRP A 470 -9.14 7.69 8.27
CA TRP A 470 -7.99 6.93 8.68
C TRP A 470 -7.41 6.21 7.46
N GLY A 471 -6.50 6.87 6.75
CA GLY A 471 -5.64 6.23 5.76
C GLY A 471 -4.29 5.88 6.40
N LEU A 472 -3.74 4.75 6.04
CA LEU A 472 -2.35 4.40 6.36
C LEU A 472 -1.60 4.35 5.03
N SER A 473 -0.59 5.17 4.81
CA SER A 473 0.11 5.30 3.53
C SER A 473 1.34 4.41 3.38
N GLY A 474 1.75 4.14 2.17
CA GLY A 474 2.99 3.55 1.70
C GLY A 474 2.77 2.57 0.56
N ASP A 475 3.06 3.04 -0.65
CA ASP A 475 3.15 2.23 -1.86
C ASP A 475 4.41 1.38 -1.78
N THR A 476 4.39 0.20 -1.11
CA THR A 476 5.54 -0.68 -1.28
C THR A 476 5.31 -2.11 -0.86
N PRO A 477 5.91 -3.03 -1.60
CA PRO A 477 5.97 -4.43 -1.20
C PRO A 477 6.74 -4.55 0.11
N ILE A 478 6.16 -5.24 1.08
CA ILE A 478 6.87 -5.70 2.26
C ILE A 478 7.66 -6.94 1.82
N ASP A 479 8.90 -6.74 1.38
CA ASP A 479 9.69 -7.83 0.81
C ASP A 479 10.56 -8.56 1.82
N ASN A 480 11.00 -7.88 2.88
CA ASN A 480 11.95 -8.42 3.84
C ASN A 480 11.40 -8.27 5.26
N TYR A 481 10.84 -9.33 5.77
CA TYR A 481 10.37 -9.40 7.15
C TYR A 481 10.90 -10.64 7.85
N LEU A 482 10.94 -10.58 9.18
CA LEU A 482 11.47 -11.62 10.06
C LEU A 482 10.48 -11.86 11.19
N ILE A 483 10.43 -13.09 11.68
CA ILE A 483 9.76 -13.45 12.93
C ILE A 483 10.75 -14.15 13.85
N LEU A 484 10.87 -13.67 15.09
CA LEU A 484 11.81 -14.18 16.07
C LEU A 484 11.09 -14.52 17.39
N LYS A 485 11.42 -15.67 17.95
CA LYS A 485 10.94 -16.09 19.24
C LYS A 485 11.62 -15.29 20.35
N ARG A 486 10.82 -14.70 21.25
CA ARG A 486 11.24 -14.20 22.56
C ARG A 486 10.73 -15.16 23.66
N SER A 487 11.01 -14.90 24.92
CA SER A 487 10.60 -15.82 25.99
C SER A 487 9.08 -15.89 26.21
N SER A 488 8.35 -14.78 26.00
CA SER A 488 6.92 -14.63 26.27
C SER A 488 6.07 -14.28 25.06
N ASP A 489 6.71 -13.82 23.97
CA ASP A 489 6.07 -13.27 22.80
C ASP A 489 6.94 -13.48 21.55
N VAL A 490 6.58 -12.91 20.41
CA VAL A 490 7.39 -12.92 19.20
C VAL A 490 7.69 -11.49 18.74
N ALA A 491 8.93 -11.25 18.27
CA ALA A 491 9.32 -10.02 17.59
C ALA A 491 9.16 -10.18 16.09
N ILE A 492 8.54 -9.20 15.45
CA ILE A 492 8.36 -9.11 14.00
C ILE A 492 9.10 -7.86 13.54
N ILE A 493 10.00 -8.01 12.56
CA ILE A 493 10.80 -6.94 11.98
C ILE A 493 10.52 -6.90 10.48
N TRP A 494 10.39 -5.71 9.89
CA TRP A 494 10.17 -5.58 8.45
C TRP A 494 10.72 -4.26 7.91
N GLN A 495 10.95 -4.19 6.61
CA GLN A 495 11.23 -2.96 5.91
C GLN A 495 9.97 -2.42 5.22
N ASP A 496 9.83 -1.11 5.18
CA ASP A 496 8.62 -0.41 4.81
C ASP A 496 8.95 1.01 4.34
N THR A 497 8.25 1.53 3.34
CA THR A 497 8.44 2.88 2.79
C THR A 497 7.29 3.81 3.12
N ARG A 498 6.61 3.64 4.26
CA ARG A 498 5.49 4.54 4.65
C ARG A 498 5.86 6.04 4.68
N PHE A 499 7.13 6.38 4.62
CA PHE A 499 7.64 7.73 4.38
C PHE A 499 8.26 7.78 2.97
N ALA A 500 7.42 7.83 1.94
CA ALA A 500 7.80 7.63 0.53
C ALA A 500 8.98 8.50 0.06
N ASN A 501 9.12 9.71 0.60
CA ASN A 501 10.22 10.63 0.26
C ASN A 501 11.55 10.29 0.95
N ASP A 502 11.53 9.52 2.03
CA ASP A 502 12.70 9.17 2.85
C ASP A 502 13.28 7.78 2.56
N GLY A 503 12.66 6.99 1.65
CA GLY A 503 13.06 5.63 1.32
C GLY A 503 12.58 4.58 2.33
N TYR A 504 13.12 3.37 2.21
CA TYR A 504 12.79 2.24 3.09
C TYR A 504 13.34 2.46 4.51
N ARG A 505 12.52 2.13 5.52
CA ARG A 505 12.92 2.09 6.93
C ARG A 505 12.63 0.72 7.54
N ILE A 506 13.38 0.38 8.58
CA ILE A 506 13.16 -0.86 9.34
C ILE A 506 12.26 -0.57 10.54
N TYR A 507 11.24 -1.41 10.70
CA TYR A 507 10.28 -1.36 11.81
C TYR A 507 10.32 -2.63 12.63
N ILE A 508 9.89 -2.52 13.90
CA ILE A 508 9.76 -3.64 14.83
C ILE A 508 8.40 -3.58 15.55
N GLN A 509 7.84 -4.76 15.82
CA GLN A 509 6.64 -4.94 16.66
C GLN A 509 6.81 -6.17 17.54
N PHE A 510 6.22 -6.15 18.72
CA PHE A 510 6.11 -7.31 19.62
C PHE A 510 4.67 -7.79 19.64
N LEU A 511 4.48 -9.08 19.36
CA LEU A 511 3.16 -9.71 19.25
C LEU A 511 3.00 -10.73 20.39
N ASN A 512 2.03 -10.47 21.26
CA ASN A 512 1.70 -11.30 22.41
C ASN A 512 0.89 -12.56 22.03
N PRO A 513 0.88 -13.60 22.87
CA PRO A 513 0.10 -14.82 22.64
C PRO A 513 -1.41 -14.60 22.54
N ASP A 514 -1.95 -13.52 23.07
CA ASP A 514 -3.37 -13.16 22.98
C ASP A 514 -3.73 -12.38 21.71
N GLY A 515 -2.72 -12.06 20.87
CA GLY A 515 -2.88 -11.29 19.64
C GLY A 515 -2.74 -9.77 19.85
N SER A 516 -2.50 -9.30 21.05
CA SER A 516 -2.19 -7.88 21.29
C SER A 516 -0.76 -7.55 20.86
N VAL A 517 -0.51 -6.28 20.58
CA VAL A 517 0.81 -5.75 20.23
C VAL A 517 1.26 -4.72 21.27
N ASP A 518 2.58 -4.69 21.58
CA ASP A 518 3.10 -3.88 22.68
C ASP A 518 3.63 -2.50 22.25
N LEU A 519 4.01 -2.35 20.96
CA LEU A 519 4.51 -1.08 20.45
C LEU A 519 3.39 -0.34 19.70
N GLU A 520 3.70 0.82 19.13
CA GLU A 520 2.75 1.65 18.40
C GLU A 520 2.03 0.86 17.30
N THR A 521 0.81 1.25 17.01
CA THR A 521 0.07 0.69 15.86
C THR A 521 0.94 0.78 14.60
N ASN A 522 1.07 -0.34 13.89
CA ASN A 522 1.96 -0.51 12.73
C ASN A 522 3.47 -0.49 13.04
N GLY A 523 3.87 -0.66 14.29
CA GLY A 523 5.25 -0.86 14.72
C GLY A 523 6.07 0.41 14.87
N ARG A 524 7.22 0.28 15.52
CA ARG A 524 8.17 1.34 15.86
C ARG A 524 9.34 1.35 14.88
N PRO A 525 9.72 2.50 14.28
CA PRO A 525 10.91 2.59 13.43
C PRO A 525 12.19 2.45 14.27
N LEU A 526 13.22 1.80 13.73
CA LEU A 526 14.52 1.64 14.40
C LEU A 526 15.36 2.92 14.41
N THR A 527 15.08 3.87 13.52
CA THR A 527 15.74 5.17 13.43
C THR A 527 14.71 6.26 13.22
N ILE A 528 14.86 7.39 13.91
CA ILE A 528 13.90 8.49 13.86
C ILE A 528 14.34 9.56 12.83
N SER A 529 15.63 9.86 12.75
CA SER A 529 16.19 11.00 12.02
C SER A 529 17.07 10.64 10.82
N ALA A 530 17.12 9.35 10.42
CA ALA A 530 17.95 8.93 9.30
C ALA A 530 17.25 9.15 7.96
N THR A 531 17.93 9.74 6.99
CA THR A 531 17.51 9.84 5.59
C THR A 531 18.08 8.67 4.78
N GLY A 532 17.44 8.30 3.65
CA GLY A 532 17.90 7.23 2.77
C GLY A 532 17.39 5.84 3.14
N ASN A 533 17.61 4.86 2.26
CA ASN A 533 17.09 3.51 2.38
C ASN A 533 17.77 2.71 3.49
N GLN A 534 16.98 1.97 4.25
CA GLN A 534 17.38 0.95 5.22
C GLN A 534 16.82 -0.40 4.74
N LEU A 535 17.70 -1.33 4.39
CA LEU A 535 17.34 -2.53 3.63
C LEU A 535 17.88 -3.81 4.30
N PHE A 536 17.24 -4.94 3.99
CA PHE A 536 17.72 -6.28 4.29
C PHE A 536 18.05 -6.52 5.78
N PRO A 537 17.07 -6.36 6.69
CA PRO A 537 17.33 -6.58 8.11
C PRO A 537 17.70 -8.02 8.41
N SER A 538 18.64 -8.22 9.35
CA SER A 538 18.91 -9.47 10.02
C SER A 538 18.89 -9.23 11.52
N ALA A 539 18.37 -10.19 12.30
CA ALA A 539 18.15 -9.94 13.73
C ALA A 539 18.37 -11.17 14.61
N VAL A 540 18.63 -10.93 15.89
CA VAL A 540 18.77 -11.96 16.92
C VAL A 540 18.17 -11.48 18.23
N VAL A 541 17.57 -12.43 18.97
CA VAL A 541 17.03 -12.19 20.33
C VAL A 541 18.09 -12.60 21.36
N THR A 542 18.30 -11.74 22.34
CA THR A 542 19.19 -12.01 23.49
C THR A 542 18.46 -12.73 24.64
N PRO A 543 19.16 -13.33 25.60
CA PRO A 543 18.53 -14.02 26.73
C PRO A 543 17.67 -13.15 27.64
N ASP A 544 17.87 -11.82 27.64
CA ASP A 544 17.07 -10.83 28.34
C ASP A 544 15.89 -10.29 27.51
N ASN A 545 15.58 -10.93 26.38
CA ASN A 545 14.54 -10.56 25.42
C ASN A 545 14.75 -9.25 24.64
N SER A 546 15.93 -8.65 24.70
CA SER A 546 16.29 -7.58 23.77
C SER A 546 16.46 -8.12 22.36
N VAL A 547 16.25 -7.29 21.36
CA VAL A 547 16.39 -7.65 19.94
C VAL A 547 17.48 -6.80 19.32
N ALA A 548 18.54 -7.43 18.82
CA ALA A 548 19.56 -6.74 18.05
C ALA A 548 19.30 -6.93 16.56
N ILE A 549 19.28 -5.84 15.82
CA ILE A 549 19.00 -5.80 14.38
C ILE A 549 20.16 -5.15 13.66
N VAL A 550 20.56 -5.69 12.52
CA VAL A 550 21.56 -5.15 11.60
C VAL A 550 20.93 -4.96 10.23
N TRP A 551 21.34 -3.91 9.51
CA TRP A 551 20.79 -3.59 8.19
C TRP A 551 21.82 -2.89 7.29
N GLU A 552 21.49 -2.84 5.99
CA GLU A 552 22.17 -2.00 5.01
C GLU A 552 21.55 -0.61 5.02
N ASP A 553 22.35 0.44 5.17
CA ASP A 553 21.92 1.81 5.33
C ASP A 553 22.53 2.70 4.26
N MET A 554 21.68 3.40 3.52
CA MET A 554 22.04 4.25 2.39
C MET A 554 21.92 5.76 2.71
N ARG A 555 22.02 6.16 3.99
CA ARG A 555 22.04 7.59 4.36
C ARG A 555 23.25 8.37 3.82
N GLY A 556 24.25 7.67 3.26
CA GLY A 556 25.36 8.19 2.49
C GLY A 556 25.33 7.71 1.03
N ASN A 557 26.32 8.12 0.21
CA ASN A 557 26.36 7.74 -1.21
C ASN A 557 26.63 6.23 -1.46
N ASN A 558 27.14 5.51 -0.46
CA ASN A 558 27.40 4.08 -0.53
C ASN A 558 26.76 3.35 0.63
N PRO A 559 26.19 2.14 0.43
CA PRO A 559 25.61 1.35 1.51
C PRO A 559 26.63 1.03 2.60
N ARG A 560 26.21 1.20 3.86
CA ARG A 560 26.95 0.93 5.09
C ARG A 560 26.17 -0.01 5.98
N ILE A 561 26.84 -0.71 6.86
CA ILE A 561 26.17 -1.57 7.82
C ILE A 561 26.00 -0.82 9.15
N TYR A 562 24.75 -0.76 9.58
CA TYR A 562 24.34 -0.23 10.87
C TYR A 562 23.65 -1.30 11.69
N ALA A 563 23.66 -1.10 13.00
CA ALA A 563 22.97 -1.99 13.93
C ALA A 563 22.25 -1.21 15.04
N GLN A 564 21.19 -1.77 15.59
CA GLN A 564 20.45 -1.26 16.74
C GLN A 564 20.14 -2.39 17.72
N LEU A 565 20.16 -2.07 18.99
CA LEU A 565 19.66 -2.94 20.06
C LEU A 565 18.36 -2.32 20.60
N VAL A 566 17.30 -3.09 20.55
CA VAL A 566 15.98 -2.72 21.08
C VAL A 566 15.75 -3.48 22.38
N ASP A 567 15.53 -2.79 23.48
CA ASP A 567 15.27 -3.42 24.77
C ASP A 567 13.87 -4.10 24.79
N PRO A 568 13.54 -4.88 25.84
CA PRO A 568 12.24 -5.54 25.94
C PRO A 568 11.02 -4.61 25.91
N ASN A 569 11.21 -3.31 26.22
CA ASN A 569 10.15 -2.30 26.19
C ASN A 569 10.11 -1.51 24.89
N GLY A 570 10.97 -1.87 23.90
CA GLY A 570 11.04 -1.21 22.61
C GLY A 570 11.94 0.02 22.54
N ASN A 571 12.76 0.32 23.55
CA ASN A 571 13.68 1.46 23.55
C ASN A 571 14.94 1.17 22.74
N MET A 572 15.41 2.18 21.98
CA MET A 572 16.63 2.12 21.18
C MET A 572 17.86 2.33 22.07
N MET A 573 18.74 1.32 22.16
CA MET A 573 19.85 1.33 23.11
C MET A 573 21.17 1.85 22.53
N TRP A 574 21.31 1.87 21.20
CA TRP A 574 22.54 2.34 20.52
C TRP A 574 22.38 3.71 19.84
N GLY A 575 21.46 4.53 20.38
CA GLY A 575 21.17 5.89 19.90
C GLY A 575 20.19 5.93 18.75
N ASP A 576 19.63 7.13 18.47
CA ASP A 576 18.54 7.32 17.48
C ASP A 576 18.92 7.00 16.04
N GLY A 577 20.20 7.05 15.69
CA GLY A 577 20.71 6.73 14.35
C GLY A 577 21.25 5.30 14.21
N GLY A 578 21.26 4.49 15.28
CA GLY A 578 21.94 3.21 15.33
C GLY A 578 23.46 3.31 15.35
N LEU A 579 24.14 2.16 15.51
CA LEU A 579 25.60 2.05 15.58
C LEU A 579 26.15 1.68 14.20
N MET A 580 26.94 2.56 13.59
CA MET A 580 27.70 2.24 12.37
C MET A 580 28.82 1.25 12.69
N LEU A 581 28.91 0.14 11.95
CA LEU A 581 29.84 -0.96 12.29
C LEU A 581 31.28 -0.73 11.85
N THR A 582 31.50 0.04 10.79
CA THR A 582 32.81 0.29 10.22
C THR A 582 32.96 1.69 9.70
N ASP A 583 34.15 2.29 9.91
CA ASP A 583 34.50 3.62 9.42
C ASP A 583 35.20 3.57 8.03
N LEU A 584 35.36 2.37 7.44
CA LEU A 584 35.92 2.21 6.09
C LEU A 584 35.10 2.92 5.04
N SER A 585 35.70 3.90 4.38
CA SER A 585 35.10 4.66 3.26
C SER A 585 36.04 4.53 2.05
N PRO A 586 35.56 4.45 0.83
CA PRO A 586 34.19 4.63 0.26
C PRO A 586 33.52 3.33 -0.22
N LEU A 587 33.80 2.19 0.37
CA LEU A 587 33.48 0.86 -0.16
C LEU A 587 32.03 0.42 0.14
N HIS A 588 31.43 -0.38 -0.74
CA HIS A 588 30.11 -0.96 -0.59
C HIS A 588 30.11 -2.08 0.46
N GLN A 589 29.08 -2.12 1.29
CA GLN A 589 28.85 -3.13 2.32
C GLN A 589 27.44 -3.69 2.18
N LYS A 590 27.31 -5.02 2.12
CA LYS A 590 26.03 -5.71 1.90
C LYS A 590 25.95 -7.05 2.64
N ASP A 591 24.78 -7.70 2.60
CA ASP A 591 24.54 -9.05 3.14
C ASP A 591 24.79 -9.17 4.64
N ALA A 592 24.40 -8.16 5.42
CA ALA A 592 24.66 -8.13 6.86
C ALA A 592 23.93 -9.25 7.62
N LYS A 593 24.63 -9.89 8.54
CA LYS A 593 24.10 -10.91 9.45
C LYS A 593 24.55 -10.63 10.88
N ILE A 594 23.70 -11.02 11.85
CA ILE A 594 23.97 -10.85 13.28
C ILE A 594 23.62 -12.11 14.05
N SER A 595 24.40 -12.42 15.08
CA SER A 595 24.15 -13.48 16.03
C SER A 595 24.57 -13.05 17.45
N TYR A 596 24.10 -13.76 18.47
CA TYR A 596 24.45 -13.53 19.86
C TYR A 596 25.05 -14.79 20.46
N TYR A 597 26.27 -14.68 21.02
CA TYR A 597 26.96 -15.79 21.63
C TYR A 597 27.85 -15.31 22.81
N ASN A 598 27.78 -15.99 23.95
CA ASN A 598 28.57 -15.73 25.15
C ASN A 598 28.66 -14.24 25.56
N GLY A 599 27.51 -13.56 25.63
CA GLY A 599 27.44 -12.16 26.05
C GLY A 599 27.94 -11.14 25.04
N SER A 600 28.10 -11.52 23.78
CA SER A 600 28.54 -10.66 22.69
C SER A 600 27.73 -10.86 21.44
N PHE A 601 27.56 -9.79 20.67
CA PHE A 601 27.05 -9.86 19.30
C PHE A 601 28.19 -10.08 18.34
N TYR A 602 28.05 -11.07 17.48
CA TYR A 602 28.90 -11.29 16.32
C TYR A 602 28.14 -10.80 15.09
N LEU A 603 28.82 -10.01 14.27
CA LEU A 603 28.26 -9.42 13.07
C LEU A 603 29.15 -9.75 11.89
N GLY A 604 28.56 -9.93 10.72
CA GLY A 604 29.29 -10.20 9.50
C GLY A 604 28.62 -9.49 8.31
N TRP A 605 29.43 -9.15 7.30
CA TRP A 605 28.94 -8.55 6.05
C TRP A 605 29.92 -8.82 4.91
N SER A 606 29.44 -8.72 3.68
CA SER A 606 30.25 -8.70 2.46
C SER A 606 30.75 -7.26 2.22
N ASN A 607 32.07 -7.08 2.17
CA ASN A 607 32.71 -5.77 2.01
C ASN A 607 33.52 -5.72 0.73
N THR A 608 33.34 -4.69 -0.10
CA THR A 608 34.12 -4.49 -1.32
C THR A 608 35.61 -4.35 -1.01
N VAL A 609 36.42 -5.01 -1.78
CA VAL A 609 37.91 -4.93 -1.77
C VAL A 609 38.35 -4.63 -3.19
N LEU A 610 39.15 -3.57 -3.37
CA LEU A 610 39.66 -3.17 -4.68
C LEU A 610 40.94 -3.91 -4.97
N VAL A 611 40.95 -4.71 -6.04
CA VAL A 611 42.16 -5.40 -6.54
C VAL A 611 42.40 -4.96 -7.99
N GLY A 612 43.40 -4.10 -8.19
CA GLY A 612 43.58 -3.42 -9.49
C GLY A 612 42.41 -2.42 -9.78
N SER A 613 41.63 -2.65 -10.84
CA SER A 613 40.49 -1.86 -11.21
C SER A 613 39.16 -2.60 -11.02
N ILE A 614 39.17 -3.75 -10.33
CA ILE A 614 38.03 -4.63 -10.17
C ILE A 614 37.67 -4.72 -8.68
N ASP A 615 36.40 -4.60 -8.40
CA ASP A 615 35.81 -4.75 -7.06
C ASP A 615 35.47 -6.22 -6.79
N TYR A 616 35.93 -6.72 -5.66
CA TYR A 616 35.61 -8.05 -5.13
C TYR A 616 34.99 -7.90 -3.73
N PHE A 617 34.21 -8.89 -3.30
CA PHE A 617 33.67 -8.93 -1.97
C PHE A 617 34.35 -9.97 -1.09
N HIS A 618 34.78 -9.52 0.09
CA HIS A 618 35.31 -10.37 1.14
C HIS A 618 34.42 -10.32 2.39
N ILE A 619 34.37 -11.39 3.15
CA ILE A 619 33.62 -11.41 4.42
C ILE A 619 34.42 -10.67 5.49
N TYR A 620 33.78 -9.64 6.04
CA TYR A 620 34.26 -8.94 7.23
C TYR A 620 33.37 -9.28 8.42
N GLY A 621 33.86 -9.07 9.62
CA GLY A 621 33.14 -9.26 10.85
C GLY A 621 33.50 -8.23 11.90
N GLN A 622 32.62 -8.06 12.86
CA GLN A 622 32.78 -7.27 14.07
C GLN A 622 32.19 -8.03 15.26
N ARG A 623 32.78 -7.82 16.42
CA ARG A 623 32.23 -8.24 17.70
C ARG A 623 31.84 -7.02 18.53
N ILE A 624 30.60 -6.97 19.02
CA ILE A 624 30.14 -5.93 19.91
C ILE A 624 29.88 -6.53 21.29
N GLN A 625 30.44 -5.90 22.30
CA GLN A 625 30.18 -6.24 23.69
C GLN A 625 29.90 -4.94 24.48
N ASN A 626 28.82 -4.90 25.25
CA ASN A 626 28.38 -3.71 25.97
C ASN A 626 28.33 -2.42 25.10
N GLY A 627 27.88 -2.55 23.86
CA GLY A 627 27.81 -1.45 22.87
C GLY A 627 29.15 -1.00 22.29
N GLN A 628 30.26 -1.69 22.58
CA GLN A 628 31.59 -1.34 22.12
C GLN A 628 32.09 -2.30 21.03
N LYS A 629 32.74 -1.76 19.98
CA LYS A 629 33.39 -2.52 18.90
C LYS A 629 34.68 -3.16 19.43
N MET A 630 34.74 -4.49 19.45
CA MET A 630 35.87 -5.24 20.06
C MET A 630 36.99 -5.52 19.08
N TRP A 631 36.70 -5.53 17.78
CA TRP A 631 37.69 -5.82 16.73
C TRP A 631 38.21 -4.56 16.02
N GLY A 632 38.20 -3.43 16.72
CA GLY A 632 38.62 -2.13 16.22
C GLY A 632 37.53 -1.43 15.37
N PRO A 633 37.83 -0.20 14.87
CA PRO A 633 36.84 0.61 14.19
C PRO A 633 36.33 0.01 12.87
N ASN A 634 37.14 -0.82 12.21
CA ASN A 634 36.87 -1.36 10.87
C ASN A 634 36.50 -2.84 10.86
N GLY A 635 36.43 -3.48 12.02
CA GLY A 635 36.25 -4.94 12.11
C GLY A 635 37.46 -5.73 11.63
N LYS A 636 37.26 -7.00 11.28
CA LYS A 636 38.30 -7.94 10.80
C LYS A 636 37.83 -8.69 9.56
N VAL A 637 38.80 -9.06 8.70
CA VAL A 637 38.58 -10.00 7.58
C VAL A 637 38.38 -11.40 8.12
N ILE A 638 37.27 -12.01 7.80
CA ILE A 638 36.91 -13.40 8.15
C ILE A 638 37.33 -14.37 7.04
N SER A 639 37.06 -14.04 5.76
CA SER A 639 37.46 -14.83 4.60
C SER A 639 38.92 -14.51 4.26
N VAL A 640 39.85 -15.40 4.68
CA VAL A 640 41.28 -15.24 4.40
C VAL A 640 41.64 -16.09 3.18
N PHE A 641 42.36 -15.49 2.21
CA PHE A 641 42.80 -16.16 1.01
C PHE A 641 44.33 -16.35 1.00
N PRO A 642 44.82 -17.38 0.30
CA PRO A 642 46.25 -17.44 -0.03
C PRO A 642 46.70 -16.17 -0.77
N ALA A 643 47.94 -15.71 -0.53
CA ALA A 643 48.46 -14.44 -1.03
C ALA A 643 48.39 -14.25 -2.57
N ASN A 644 48.28 -15.34 -3.31
CA ASN A 644 48.20 -15.39 -4.78
C ASN A 644 46.77 -15.47 -5.33
N ASN A 645 45.74 -15.48 -4.48
CA ASN A 645 44.36 -15.65 -4.89
C ASN A 645 43.44 -14.64 -4.17
N GLN A 646 43.62 -13.35 -4.47
CA GLN A 646 42.83 -12.26 -3.86
C GLN A 646 41.56 -11.89 -4.67
N ASN A 647 41.34 -12.55 -5.81
CA ASN A 647 40.30 -12.23 -6.77
C ASN A 647 39.01 -13.03 -6.53
N ASN A 648 38.88 -13.69 -5.39
CA ASN A 648 37.69 -14.46 -5.05
C ASN A 648 36.60 -13.53 -4.49
N GLU A 649 35.35 -13.72 -4.94
CA GLU A 649 34.18 -13.05 -4.41
C GLU A 649 33.47 -13.92 -3.36
N CYS A 650 33.09 -13.32 -2.23
CA CYS A 650 32.39 -14.01 -1.15
C CYS A 650 31.10 -13.29 -0.80
N THR A 651 30.03 -14.04 -0.62
CA THR A 651 28.72 -13.55 -0.12
C THR A 651 28.38 -14.27 1.18
N LEU A 652 28.09 -13.51 2.24
CA LEU A 652 27.69 -14.03 3.54
C LEU A 652 26.22 -14.42 3.54
N PHE A 653 25.92 -15.68 3.84
CA PHE A 653 24.55 -16.19 3.90
C PHE A 653 24.04 -16.39 5.33
N SER A 654 24.87 -16.92 6.22
CA SER A 654 24.46 -17.21 7.60
C SER A 654 25.54 -16.85 8.60
N LEU A 655 25.10 -16.42 9.79
CA LEU A 655 25.94 -16.23 10.96
C LEU A 655 25.15 -16.78 12.17
N LEU A 656 25.72 -17.84 12.78
CA LEU A 656 25.10 -18.56 13.91
C LEU A 656 26.11 -18.65 15.04
N ASP A 657 25.80 -18.16 16.25
CA ASP A 657 26.79 -17.99 17.32
C ASP A 657 28.00 -17.20 16.79
N ASN A 658 29.15 -17.84 16.70
CA ASN A 658 30.43 -17.37 16.12
C ASN A 658 30.81 -18.11 14.84
N TYR A 659 29.87 -18.78 14.16
CA TYR A 659 30.08 -19.46 12.88
C TYR A 659 29.62 -18.60 11.72
N TYR A 660 30.52 -18.30 10.79
CA TYR A 660 30.25 -17.61 9.52
C TYR A 660 30.11 -18.65 8.41
N VAL A 661 29.04 -18.54 7.61
CA VAL A 661 28.78 -19.42 6.46
C VAL A 661 28.58 -18.56 5.22
N TRP A 662 29.40 -18.84 4.20
CA TRP A 662 29.39 -18.05 2.97
C TRP A 662 29.56 -18.95 1.74
N HIS A 663 29.15 -18.44 0.59
CA HIS A 663 29.63 -18.99 -0.65
C HIS A 663 30.87 -18.22 -1.16
N ARG A 664 31.71 -18.89 -1.89
CA ARG A 664 32.90 -18.32 -2.52
C ARG A 664 32.84 -18.62 -4.00
N VAL A 665 33.04 -17.60 -4.83
CA VAL A 665 33.17 -17.68 -6.28
C VAL A 665 34.65 -17.62 -6.62
N ASP A 666 35.17 -18.59 -7.35
CA ASP A 666 36.48 -18.52 -7.95
C ASP A 666 36.32 -18.07 -9.42
N PRO A 667 36.67 -16.82 -9.77
CA PRO A 667 36.51 -16.32 -11.13
C PRO A 667 37.38 -16.97 -12.18
N LEU A 668 38.46 -17.68 -11.76
CA LEU A 668 39.35 -18.43 -12.69
C LEU A 668 38.75 -19.79 -13.06
N GLU A 669 38.02 -20.41 -12.13
CA GLU A 669 37.35 -21.70 -12.29
C GLU A 669 35.85 -21.59 -12.61
N ASN A 670 35.29 -20.40 -12.52
CA ASN A 670 33.83 -20.11 -12.63
C ASN A 670 32.99 -21.07 -11.76
N SER A 671 33.50 -21.40 -10.58
CA SER A 671 32.94 -22.38 -9.67
C SER A 671 32.46 -21.70 -8.37
N TYR A 672 31.34 -22.19 -7.84
CA TYR A 672 30.80 -21.77 -6.56
C TYR A 672 31.02 -22.87 -5.53
N SER A 673 31.49 -22.52 -4.33
CA SER A 673 31.67 -23.46 -3.23
C SER A 673 31.21 -22.87 -1.90
N VAL A 674 30.67 -23.70 -1.03
CA VAL A 674 30.18 -23.33 0.30
C VAL A 674 31.26 -23.53 1.35
N TRP A 675 31.47 -22.52 2.17
CA TRP A 675 32.48 -22.43 3.20
C TRP A 675 31.89 -22.08 4.56
N ALA A 676 32.54 -22.54 5.62
CA ALA A 676 32.23 -22.18 6.98
C ALA A 676 33.49 -21.93 7.80
N LYS A 677 33.42 -21.05 8.80
CA LYS A 677 34.48 -20.77 9.75
C LYS A 677 33.91 -20.42 11.12
N ARG A 678 34.42 -21.02 12.15
CA ARG A 678 34.17 -20.62 13.52
C ARG A 678 35.33 -19.76 14.03
N VAL A 679 35.02 -18.63 14.66
CA VAL A 679 36.02 -17.72 15.18
C VAL A 679 36.00 -17.65 16.69
N ASP A 680 37.16 -17.30 17.28
CA ASP A 680 37.27 -16.98 18.70
C ASP A 680 36.87 -15.52 18.99
N ASP A 681 37.00 -15.12 20.25
CA ASP A 681 36.67 -13.75 20.70
C ASP A 681 37.58 -12.67 20.09
N THR A 682 38.67 -13.03 19.48
CA THR A 682 39.59 -12.12 18.77
C THR A 682 39.31 -12.03 17.28
N GLY A 683 38.37 -12.84 16.73
CA GLY A 683 38.07 -12.93 15.31
C GLY A 683 39.00 -13.81 14.51
N THR A 684 39.84 -14.62 15.20
CA THR A 684 40.74 -15.61 14.60
C THR A 684 40.03 -16.97 14.49
N ALA A 685 40.45 -17.84 13.55
CA ALA A 685 39.90 -19.17 13.45
C ALA A 685 40.05 -19.91 14.80
N LEU A 686 38.95 -20.48 15.31
CA LEU A 686 39.02 -21.30 16.53
C LEU A 686 39.89 -22.55 16.29
N ALA A 687 40.53 -23.07 17.37
CA ALA A 687 41.34 -24.27 17.28
C ALA A 687 40.55 -25.42 16.63
N GLY A 688 41.19 -26.09 15.66
CA GLY A 688 40.56 -27.12 14.82
C GLY A 688 39.98 -26.62 13.49
N TRP A 689 39.69 -25.30 13.35
CA TRP A 689 39.22 -24.71 12.10
C TRP A 689 40.35 -24.14 11.26
N PRO A 690 40.39 -24.42 9.93
CA PRO A 690 41.39 -23.80 9.05
C PRO A 690 41.24 -22.26 9.05
N ASN A 691 42.38 -21.57 8.91
CA ASN A 691 42.38 -20.10 8.92
C ASN A 691 41.63 -19.51 7.72
N GLU A 692 41.62 -20.19 6.59
CA GLU A 692 40.83 -19.83 5.39
C GLU A 692 39.34 -20.22 5.46
N GLY A 693 38.95 -20.99 6.49
CA GLY A 693 37.63 -21.62 6.60
C GLY A 693 37.71 -23.10 6.15
N LEU A 694 36.63 -23.82 6.39
CA LEU A 694 36.40 -25.19 5.99
C LEU A 694 35.39 -25.23 4.82
N LYS A 695 35.77 -25.81 3.69
CA LYS A 695 34.85 -26.07 2.58
C LYS A 695 33.81 -27.10 3.03
N ALA A 696 32.52 -26.86 2.85
CA ALA A 696 31.48 -27.77 3.33
C ALA A 696 31.50 -29.12 2.63
N SER A 697 31.78 -29.13 1.32
CA SER A 697 31.97 -30.34 0.52
C SER A 697 33.37 -30.40 -0.07
N THR A 698 33.98 -31.58 -0.14
CA THR A 698 35.26 -31.81 -0.84
C THR A 698 35.10 -32.05 -2.34
N TYR A 699 33.84 -31.99 -2.83
CA TYR A 699 33.59 -32.12 -4.27
C TYR A 699 34.21 -30.94 -5.03
N ASN A 700 34.93 -31.25 -6.09
CA ASN A 700 35.75 -30.30 -6.83
C ASN A 700 35.64 -30.64 -8.31
N ASP A 701 34.54 -30.22 -8.95
CA ASP A 701 34.43 -30.28 -10.40
C ASP A 701 34.26 -28.85 -10.90
N TRP A 702 34.94 -28.48 -11.96
CA TRP A 702 34.95 -27.13 -12.55
C TRP A 702 33.58 -26.67 -13.05
N ASP A 703 32.60 -27.58 -13.19
CA ASP A 703 31.24 -27.33 -13.68
C ASP A 703 30.16 -27.39 -12.57
N THR A 704 30.55 -27.44 -11.29
CA THR A 704 29.64 -27.55 -10.17
C THR A 704 29.41 -26.22 -9.47
N THR A 705 28.13 -25.83 -9.42
CA THR A 705 27.70 -24.64 -8.71
C THR A 705 27.04 -25.04 -7.40
N GLN A 706 27.67 -24.67 -6.27
CA GLN A 706 27.11 -24.79 -4.93
C GLN A 706 26.66 -23.41 -4.45
N TYR A 707 25.37 -23.20 -4.26
CA TYR A 707 24.83 -21.87 -3.99
C TYR A 707 23.72 -21.86 -2.96
N HIS A 708 23.38 -20.66 -2.48
CA HIS A 708 22.34 -20.39 -1.52
C HIS A 708 22.40 -21.27 -0.26
N PRO A 709 23.52 -21.29 0.48
CA PRO A 709 23.61 -22.09 1.68
C PRO A 709 22.68 -21.60 2.77
N ILE A 710 21.99 -22.54 3.41
CA ILE A 710 21.19 -22.32 4.60
C ILE A 710 21.83 -23.09 5.74
N ALA A 711 22.02 -22.46 6.90
CA ALA A 711 22.66 -23.11 8.04
C ALA A 711 21.77 -23.11 9.28
N GLN A 712 21.92 -24.15 10.10
CA GLN A 712 21.25 -24.30 11.38
C GLN A 712 22.21 -24.70 12.48
N ARG A 713 21.98 -24.16 13.68
CA ARG A 713 22.74 -24.57 14.88
C ARG A 713 22.30 -25.96 15.33
N THR A 714 23.25 -26.83 15.63
CA THR A 714 23.02 -28.17 16.19
C THR A 714 23.73 -28.31 17.53
N PRO A 715 23.38 -29.27 18.40
CA PRO A 715 24.12 -29.51 19.65
C PRO A 715 25.60 -29.76 19.46
N GLU A 716 26.02 -30.42 18.36
CA GLU A 716 27.38 -30.80 18.08
C GLU A 716 28.16 -29.78 17.26
N GLY A 717 27.49 -28.83 16.60
CA GLY A 717 28.12 -27.85 15.73
C GLY A 717 27.13 -27.11 14.85
N ILE A 718 27.29 -27.19 13.52
CA ILE A 718 26.35 -26.60 12.54
C ILE A 718 25.99 -27.58 11.45
N PHE A 719 24.74 -27.56 11.03
CA PHE A 719 24.28 -28.19 9.80
C PHE A 719 24.25 -27.13 8.71
N ILE A 720 24.70 -27.44 7.51
CA ILE A 720 24.67 -26.58 6.32
C ILE A 720 24.05 -27.38 5.18
N MET A 721 23.05 -26.82 4.51
CA MET A 721 22.51 -27.32 3.24
C MET A 721 22.74 -26.29 2.13
N TRP A 722 22.82 -26.77 0.90
CA TRP A 722 23.03 -25.92 -0.29
C TRP A 722 22.41 -26.56 -1.52
N GLY A 723 22.02 -25.71 -2.51
CA GLY A 723 21.66 -26.17 -3.85
C GLY A 723 22.91 -26.60 -4.63
N ASP A 724 22.85 -27.71 -5.32
CA ASP A 724 23.98 -28.31 -6.06
C ASP A 724 23.47 -28.98 -7.34
N LYS A 725 24.14 -28.69 -8.46
CA LYS A 725 23.79 -29.22 -9.80
C LYS A 725 24.77 -30.30 -10.29
N ARG A 726 25.51 -30.97 -9.38
CA ARG A 726 26.43 -32.02 -9.76
C ARG A 726 25.72 -33.21 -10.42
N GLY A 727 26.24 -33.66 -11.54
CA GLY A 727 25.87 -34.91 -12.20
C GLY A 727 24.93 -34.74 -13.40
N ASP A 728 23.75 -34.18 -13.24
CA ASP A 728 22.69 -34.18 -14.26
C ASP A 728 22.12 -32.79 -14.60
N TYR A 729 22.74 -31.73 -14.09
CA TYR A 729 22.28 -30.33 -14.21
C TYR A 729 20.94 -30.01 -13.52
N VAL A 730 20.35 -30.99 -12.82
CA VAL A 730 19.16 -30.78 -12.00
C VAL A 730 19.59 -30.31 -10.61
N GLN A 731 18.95 -29.25 -10.12
CA GLN A 731 19.24 -28.76 -8.78
C GLN A 731 18.69 -29.70 -7.71
N ASN A 732 19.61 -30.21 -6.86
CA ASN A 732 19.26 -30.98 -5.66
C ASN A 732 19.84 -30.31 -4.42
N TYR A 733 19.23 -30.55 -3.25
CA TYR A 733 19.77 -30.10 -1.99
C TYR A 733 20.73 -31.11 -1.41
N TRP A 734 21.95 -30.63 -1.12
CA TRP A 734 23.02 -31.37 -0.44
C TRP A 734 23.26 -30.79 0.94
N GLY A 735 23.72 -31.60 1.86
CA GLY A 735 23.97 -31.18 3.23
C GLY A 735 25.24 -31.72 3.83
N GLN A 736 25.76 -31.03 4.83
CA GLN A 736 26.87 -31.41 5.66
C GLN A 736 26.64 -31.04 7.12
N HIS A 737 26.99 -31.89 8.02
CA HIS A 737 27.07 -31.63 9.45
C HIS A 737 28.53 -31.44 9.87
N ILE A 738 28.87 -30.29 10.43
CA ILE A 738 30.22 -29.93 10.84
C ILE A 738 30.23 -29.75 12.35
N SER A 739 31.18 -30.45 13.01
CA SER A 739 31.31 -30.37 14.47
C SER A 739 31.81 -28.99 14.93
N ALA A 740 31.72 -28.75 16.22
CA ALA A 740 32.24 -27.54 16.86
C ALA A 740 33.78 -27.37 16.65
N ASP A 741 34.49 -28.46 16.45
CA ASP A 741 35.97 -28.51 16.20
C ASP A 741 36.32 -28.48 14.71
N GLY A 742 35.37 -28.23 13.80
CA GLY A 742 35.67 -28.13 12.36
C GLY A 742 35.84 -29.47 11.65
N ILE A 743 35.22 -30.54 12.14
CA ILE A 743 35.26 -31.88 11.51
C ILE A 743 33.96 -32.10 10.77
N ARG A 744 34.02 -32.51 9.50
CA ARG A 744 32.83 -32.97 8.76
C ARG A 744 32.38 -34.30 9.38
N LEU A 745 31.11 -34.33 9.85
CA LEU A 745 30.57 -35.52 10.53
C LEU A 745 29.89 -36.47 9.54
N TRP A 746 29.49 -35.97 8.39
CA TRP A 746 28.94 -36.78 7.30
C TRP A 746 29.99 -37.04 6.22
N GLU A 747 29.57 -37.71 5.12
CA GLU A 747 30.48 -38.02 4.00
C GLU A 747 31.23 -36.77 3.51
N PRO A 748 32.51 -36.85 3.15
CA PRO A 748 33.30 -35.67 2.76
C PRO A 748 32.74 -34.86 1.59
N LEU A 749 32.03 -35.55 0.68
CA LEU A 749 31.35 -34.91 -0.47
C LEU A 749 30.04 -34.23 -0.13
N GLY A 750 29.57 -34.38 1.12
CA GLY A 750 28.19 -34.08 1.55
C GLY A 750 27.25 -35.23 1.24
N VAL A 751 26.01 -35.10 1.69
CA VAL A 751 24.94 -36.10 1.50
C VAL A 751 23.85 -35.45 0.68
N ASN A 752 23.35 -36.16 -0.36
CA ASN A 752 22.14 -35.77 -1.08
C ASN A 752 20.94 -35.90 -0.12
N LEU A 753 20.24 -34.79 0.14
CA LEU A 753 19.21 -34.73 1.18
C LEU A 753 17.86 -35.30 0.70
N ALA A 754 17.60 -35.29 -0.62
CA ALA A 754 16.42 -35.91 -1.20
C ALA A 754 16.71 -36.25 -2.67
N ASP A 755 16.83 -37.55 -2.97
CA ASP A 755 17.13 -38.05 -4.31
C ASP A 755 15.81 -38.37 -5.04
N SER A 756 15.12 -37.32 -5.52
CA SER A 756 13.84 -37.46 -6.23
C SER A 756 13.97 -37.45 -7.75
N GLY A 757 15.16 -37.08 -8.29
CA GLY A 757 15.39 -36.89 -9.72
C GLY A 757 14.64 -35.67 -10.31
N ARG A 758 14.20 -34.71 -9.48
CA ARG A 758 13.44 -33.53 -9.85
C ARG A 758 14.10 -32.26 -9.34
N GLU A 759 13.83 -31.13 -9.97
CA GLU A 759 14.40 -29.84 -9.54
C GLU A 759 13.81 -29.39 -8.20
N GLN A 760 14.69 -29.04 -7.26
CA GLN A 760 14.37 -28.66 -5.89
C GLN A 760 14.72 -27.20 -5.66
N GLU A 761 13.78 -26.42 -5.13
CA GLU A 761 13.90 -24.98 -4.94
C GLU A 761 13.28 -24.51 -3.61
N GLN A 762 13.56 -23.27 -3.23
CA GLN A 762 12.88 -22.56 -2.15
C GLN A 762 12.81 -23.36 -0.83
N ALA A 763 13.96 -23.84 -0.35
CA ALA A 763 13.98 -24.66 0.85
C ALA A 763 13.97 -23.83 2.15
N ALA A 764 13.41 -24.43 3.19
CA ALA A 764 13.52 -23.98 4.58
C ALA A 764 13.95 -25.16 5.47
N VAL A 765 14.69 -24.87 6.55
CA VAL A 765 15.22 -25.90 7.45
C VAL A 765 15.06 -25.48 8.91
N VAL A 766 14.80 -26.45 9.77
CA VAL A 766 14.72 -26.28 11.22
C VAL A 766 15.48 -27.41 11.93
N ALA A 767 16.26 -27.07 12.95
CA ALA A 767 16.86 -28.05 13.82
C ALA A 767 15.86 -28.61 14.83
N THR A 768 15.93 -29.89 15.10
CA THR A 768 15.20 -30.60 16.17
C THR A 768 16.20 -31.08 17.24
N SER A 769 15.71 -31.70 18.31
CA SER A 769 16.59 -32.28 19.35
C SER A 769 17.46 -33.46 18.85
N THR A 770 17.10 -34.10 17.74
CA THR A 770 17.71 -35.33 17.27
C THR A 770 18.20 -35.26 15.82
N GLY A 771 17.95 -34.14 15.14
CA GLY A 771 18.30 -34.00 13.72
C GLY A 771 17.89 -32.67 13.14
N VAL A 772 17.66 -32.66 11.85
CA VAL A 772 17.17 -31.50 11.10
C VAL A 772 15.99 -31.93 10.22
N ASN A 773 14.94 -31.10 10.19
CA ASN A 773 13.85 -31.25 9.26
C ASN A 773 13.91 -30.09 8.26
N PHE A 774 13.68 -30.39 6.99
CA PHE A 774 13.63 -29.39 5.94
C PHE A 774 12.49 -29.64 4.96
N VAL A 775 12.10 -28.62 4.29
CA VAL A 775 10.99 -28.59 3.32
C VAL A 775 11.48 -27.83 2.08
N TRP A 776 10.98 -28.21 0.91
CA TRP A 776 11.31 -27.57 -0.36
C TRP A 776 10.14 -27.60 -1.32
N SER A 777 10.20 -26.78 -2.35
CA SER A 777 9.35 -26.82 -3.51
C SER A 777 10.00 -27.72 -4.57
N GLU A 778 9.28 -28.66 -5.14
CA GLU A 778 9.79 -29.64 -6.09
C GLU A 778 9.03 -29.56 -7.43
N SER A 779 9.74 -29.28 -8.53
CA SER A 779 9.13 -29.06 -9.84
C SER A 779 8.96 -30.34 -10.65
N ILE A 780 7.73 -30.50 -11.21
CA ILE A 780 7.40 -31.51 -12.20
C ILE A 780 6.70 -30.81 -13.36
N ASP A 781 7.29 -30.83 -14.56
CA ASP A 781 6.69 -30.25 -15.76
C ASP A 781 6.21 -28.77 -15.57
N GLY A 782 6.92 -28.02 -14.70
CA GLY A 782 6.60 -26.62 -14.40
C GLY A 782 5.52 -26.42 -13.32
N ILE A 783 4.99 -27.49 -12.75
CA ILE A 783 4.12 -27.45 -11.56
C ILE A 783 4.98 -27.79 -10.35
N HIS A 784 4.84 -27.02 -9.30
CA HIS A 784 5.60 -27.19 -8.06
C HIS A 784 4.71 -27.79 -6.97
N ASP A 785 5.22 -28.79 -6.28
CA ASP A 785 4.65 -29.43 -5.09
C ASP A 785 5.54 -29.19 -3.86
N ILE A 786 5.02 -29.34 -2.65
CA ILE A 786 5.81 -29.24 -1.43
C ILE A 786 6.22 -30.62 -0.95
N ALA A 787 7.51 -30.80 -0.81
CA ALA A 787 8.11 -32.00 -0.25
C ALA A 787 8.89 -31.71 1.03
N ALA A 788 9.14 -32.72 1.86
CA ALA A 788 9.86 -32.60 3.12
C ALA A 788 10.70 -33.83 3.43
N GLN A 789 11.77 -33.65 4.21
CA GLN A 789 12.61 -34.74 4.70
C GLN A 789 13.18 -34.40 6.09
N GLY A 790 13.36 -35.43 6.90
CA GLY A 790 14.07 -35.34 8.17
C GLY A 790 15.39 -36.13 8.10
N PHE A 791 16.44 -35.56 8.66
CA PHE A 791 17.74 -36.25 8.82
C PHE A 791 18.13 -36.29 10.28
N SER A 792 18.58 -37.47 10.72
CA SER A 792 19.24 -37.61 12.02
C SER A 792 20.62 -36.95 12.02
N PHE A 793 21.16 -36.55 13.17
CA PHE A 793 22.51 -35.98 13.24
C PHE A 793 23.61 -36.94 12.72
N PRO A 794 23.51 -38.29 12.84
CA PRO A 794 24.45 -39.21 12.16
C PRO A 794 24.37 -39.20 10.62
N GLY A 795 23.41 -38.52 10.00
CA GLY A 795 23.32 -38.37 8.55
C GLY A 795 22.40 -39.37 7.82
N SER A 796 21.44 -39.95 8.52
CA SER A 796 20.50 -40.88 7.93
C SER A 796 19.11 -40.21 7.71
N PRO A 797 18.47 -40.42 6.53
CA PRO A 797 17.15 -39.93 6.27
C PRO A 797 16.12 -40.61 7.17
N LEU A 798 15.15 -39.85 7.68
CA LEU A 798 14.14 -40.33 8.61
C LEU A 798 12.82 -40.75 7.90
N TRP A 799 12.53 -40.20 6.73
CA TRP A 799 11.26 -40.34 6.04
C TRP A 799 11.37 -41.02 4.66
N GLY A 800 12.37 -41.89 4.47
CA GLY A 800 12.69 -42.56 3.19
C GLY A 800 13.77 -41.82 2.42
N SER A 801 14.33 -42.41 1.34
CA SER A 801 15.45 -41.83 0.59
C SER A 801 15.06 -40.58 -0.22
N ALA A 802 13.79 -40.52 -0.72
CA ALA A 802 13.28 -39.40 -1.52
C ALA A 802 12.51 -38.37 -0.71
N GLY A 803 12.36 -38.56 0.62
CA GLY A 803 11.49 -37.73 1.44
C GLY A 803 10.00 -38.09 1.28
N LEU A 804 9.13 -37.16 1.63
CA LEU A 804 7.68 -37.30 1.51
C LEU A 804 7.06 -36.07 0.89
N PHE A 805 5.99 -36.23 0.11
CA PHE A 805 5.19 -35.11 -0.35
C PHE A 805 4.25 -34.63 0.75
N VAL A 806 4.39 -33.36 1.15
CA VAL A 806 3.48 -32.68 2.09
C VAL A 806 2.14 -32.44 1.42
N VAL A 807 2.16 -31.97 0.18
CA VAL A 807 1.01 -31.73 -0.66
C VAL A 807 1.36 -31.91 -2.13
N GLN A 808 0.43 -32.44 -2.92
CA GLN A 808 0.48 -32.52 -4.38
C GLN A 808 -0.87 -32.11 -4.95
N LYS A 809 -0.86 -31.17 -5.91
CA LYS A 809 -2.04 -30.63 -6.57
C LYS A 809 -1.75 -30.31 -8.03
N ASP A 810 -2.82 -30.06 -8.80
CA ASP A 810 -2.73 -29.54 -10.17
C ASP A 810 -2.40 -28.02 -10.21
N SER A 811 -2.35 -27.33 -9.04
CA SER A 811 -1.88 -25.95 -8.86
C SER A 811 -0.45 -25.93 -8.34
N THR A 812 0.25 -24.81 -8.49
CA THR A 812 1.61 -24.62 -7.98
C THR A 812 1.61 -24.33 -6.47
N GLN A 813 2.44 -25.06 -5.70
CA GLN A 813 2.72 -24.77 -4.30
C GLN A 813 4.18 -24.30 -4.15
N ALA A 814 4.37 -23.16 -3.47
CA ALA A 814 5.66 -22.50 -3.42
C ALA A 814 5.97 -21.90 -2.05
N TYR A 815 7.21 -21.41 -1.88
CA TYR A 815 7.69 -20.67 -0.72
C TYR A 815 7.36 -21.35 0.63
N PRO A 816 7.72 -22.64 0.82
CA PRO A 816 7.43 -23.32 2.07
C PRO A 816 8.25 -22.78 3.23
N THR A 817 7.65 -22.79 4.43
CA THR A 817 8.32 -22.57 5.71
C THR A 817 8.07 -23.73 6.66
N ILE A 818 8.98 -23.94 7.60
CA ILE A 818 8.88 -25.01 8.58
C ILE A 818 9.32 -24.54 9.97
N THR A 819 8.60 -24.96 11.00
CA THR A 819 9.05 -24.82 12.41
C THR A 819 8.76 -26.10 13.16
N SER A 820 9.49 -26.36 14.25
CA SER A 820 9.41 -27.60 15.02
C SER A 820 9.01 -27.36 16.46
N PHE A 821 8.29 -28.32 17.02
CA PHE A 821 7.92 -28.41 18.43
C PHE A 821 8.93 -29.23 19.22
N ASN A 822 8.92 -29.12 20.55
CA ASN A 822 9.82 -29.89 21.44
C ASN A 822 9.60 -31.40 21.29
N SER A 823 8.41 -31.84 20.86
CA SER A 823 8.13 -33.25 20.55
C SER A 823 8.90 -33.81 19.37
N GLY A 824 9.63 -32.98 18.60
CA GLY A 824 10.27 -33.32 17.32
C GLY A 824 9.31 -33.37 16.13
N SER A 825 8.01 -33.15 16.34
CA SER A 825 7.07 -32.90 15.24
C SER A 825 7.28 -31.50 14.65
N SER A 826 6.82 -31.30 13.42
CA SER A 826 6.96 -30.01 12.71
C SER A 826 5.63 -29.58 12.13
N VAL A 827 5.50 -28.29 11.85
CA VAL A 827 4.44 -27.74 11.04
C VAL A 827 5.05 -27.02 9.84
N VAL A 828 4.48 -27.26 8.67
CA VAL A 828 4.87 -26.68 7.38
C VAL A 828 3.74 -25.81 6.89
N ALA A 829 4.05 -24.62 6.38
CA ALA A 829 3.08 -23.79 5.65
C ALA A 829 3.67 -23.37 4.29
N TRP A 830 2.81 -23.07 3.33
CA TRP A 830 3.19 -22.75 1.95
C TRP A 830 2.16 -21.85 1.26
N GLU A 831 2.56 -21.25 0.13
CA GLU A 831 1.65 -20.62 -0.83
C GLU A 831 1.02 -21.68 -1.75
N ASP A 832 -0.28 -21.60 -1.94
CA ASP A 832 -1.01 -22.34 -2.98
C ASP A 832 -1.45 -21.34 -4.05
N ILE A 833 -0.88 -21.48 -5.24
CA ILE A 833 -1.01 -20.51 -6.34
C ILE A 833 -2.00 -21.04 -7.34
N TYR A 834 -3.13 -20.36 -7.50
CA TYR A 834 -4.17 -20.68 -8.47
C TYR A 834 -4.45 -19.44 -9.36
N GLY A 835 -3.95 -19.47 -10.59
CA GLY A 835 -3.95 -18.29 -11.46
C GLY A 835 -3.11 -17.17 -10.85
N ASP A 836 -3.69 -15.98 -10.68
CA ASP A 836 -3.03 -14.82 -10.08
C ASP A 836 -3.25 -14.72 -8.56
N GLU A 837 -4.11 -15.56 -7.99
CA GLU A 837 -4.40 -15.57 -6.54
C GLU A 837 -3.50 -16.54 -5.78
N ARG A 838 -3.16 -16.20 -4.55
CA ARG A 838 -2.33 -17.00 -3.63
C ARG A 838 -2.97 -17.07 -2.27
N ASP A 839 -3.16 -18.28 -1.78
CA ASP A 839 -3.65 -18.60 -0.44
C ASP A 839 -2.57 -19.27 0.38
N LEU A 840 -2.67 -19.24 1.70
CA LEU A 840 -1.76 -19.94 2.59
C LEU A 840 -2.41 -21.15 3.24
N TYR A 841 -1.70 -22.27 3.17
CA TYR A 841 -2.08 -23.52 3.80
C TYR A 841 -0.98 -24.04 4.72
N TYR A 842 -1.33 -24.93 5.66
CA TYR A 842 -0.39 -25.59 6.55
C TYR A 842 -0.73 -27.05 6.81
N LYS A 843 0.27 -27.83 7.26
CA LYS A 843 0.13 -29.24 7.59
C LYS A 843 1.15 -29.66 8.65
N TYR A 844 0.79 -30.64 9.45
CA TYR A 844 1.72 -31.21 10.46
C TYR A 844 2.46 -32.41 9.94
N ILE A 845 3.70 -32.57 10.40
CA ILE A 845 4.55 -33.73 10.17
C ILE A 845 4.99 -34.25 11.55
N SER A 846 4.67 -35.50 11.88
CA SER A 846 5.17 -36.13 13.12
C SER A 846 6.69 -36.36 13.00
N SER A 847 7.36 -36.62 14.14
CA SER A 847 8.78 -36.99 14.13
C SER A 847 9.09 -38.25 13.29
N SER A 848 8.09 -39.12 13.05
CA SER A 848 8.18 -40.30 12.18
C SER A 848 7.77 -40.07 10.73
N GLY A 849 7.49 -38.80 10.30
CA GLY A 849 7.07 -38.46 8.95
C GLY A 849 5.59 -38.69 8.63
N GLN A 850 4.73 -38.91 9.65
CA GLN A 850 3.30 -39.01 9.40
C GLN A 850 2.68 -37.65 9.26
N LEU A 851 1.96 -37.44 8.14
CA LEU A 851 1.22 -36.21 7.87
C LEU A 851 -0.14 -36.23 8.57
N SER A 852 -0.54 -35.10 9.12
CA SER A 852 -1.88 -34.92 9.70
C SER A 852 -2.51 -33.59 9.25
N GLY A 853 -3.84 -33.59 9.15
CA GLY A 853 -4.63 -32.50 8.60
C GLY A 853 -5.33 -32.90 7.29
N ASP A 854 -5.92 -31.94 6.60
CA ASP A 854 -6.57 -32.17 5.30
C ASP A 854 -5.56 -32.64 4.26
N ILE A 855 -5.98 -33.44 3.29
CA ILE A 855 -5.12 -33.98 2.22
C ILE A 855 -4.44 -32.87 1.43
N TYR A 856 -5.10 -31.72 1.24
CA TYR A 856 -4.59 -30.55 0.54
C TYR A 856 -4.06 -29.45 1.47
N GLY A 857 -3.97 -29.72 2.77
CA GLY A 857 -3.58 -28.78 3.81
C GLY A 857 -4.76 -28.08 4.48
N ASN A 858 -4.54 -27.64 5.72
CA ASN A 858 -5.50 -26.79 6.43
C ASN A 858 -5.29 -25.32 6.00
N PRO A 859 -6.34 -24.53 5.81
CA PRO A 859 -6.17 -23.12 5.48
C PRO A 859 -5.54 -22.36 6.65
N LEU A 860 -4.43 -21.68 6.39
CA LEU A 860 -3.82 -20.72 7.29
C LEU A 860 -4.42 -19.31 7.07
N SER A 861 -4.51 -18.90 5.81
CA SER A 861 -5.22 -17.72 5.35
C SER A 861 -5.76 -17.96 3.93
N VAL A 862 -7.05 -17.74 3.75
CA VAL A 862 -7.76 -17.78 2.46
C VAL A 862 -8.58 -16.49 2.33
N ALA A 863 -7.98 -15.39 2.68
CA ALA A 863 -8.61 -14.06 2.58
C ALA A 863 -8.71 -13.63 1.12
N ILE A 864 -9.57 -12.65 0.85
CA ILE A 864 -9.59 -12.01 -0.46
C ILE A 864 -8.20 -11.46 -0.80
N LYS A 865 -7.80 -11.57 -2.07
CA LYS A 865 -6.47 -11.20 -2.59
C LYS A 865 -5.35 -12.11 -2.09
N SER A 866 -4.18 -11.94 -2.65
CA SER A 866 -3.06 -12.86 -2.46
C SER A 866 -2.36 -12.69 -1.11
N GLN A 867 -1.89 -13.82 -0.56
CA GLN A 867 -1.05 -13.90 0.62
C GLN A 867 0.31 -14.51 0.25
N TYR A 868 1.39 -13.94 0.75
CA TYR A 868 2.75 -14.24 0.27
C TYR A 868 3.71 -14.63 1.38
N ARG A 869 4.64 -15.55 1.06
CA ARG A 869 5.88 -15.85 1.80
C ARG A 869 5.68 -16.04 3.31
N PRO A 870 4.95 -17.07 3.77
CA PRO A 870 4.78 -17.31 5.19
C PRO A 870 6.13 -17.59 5.87
N LEU A 871 6.36 -16.97 7.04
CA LEU A 871 7.46 -17.29 7.94
C LEU A 871 6.91 -17.86 9.22
N ALA A 872 7.65 -18.75 9.87
CA ALA A 872 7.19 -19.44 11.06
C ALA A 872 8.22 -19.45 12.20
N THR A 873 7.74 -19.40 13.44
CA THR A 873 8.50 -19.72 14.65
C THR A 873 7.61 -20.43 15.65
N THR A 874 8.22 -21.07 16.67
CA THR A 874 7.48 -21.80 17.73
C THR A 874 7.76 -21.17 19.08
N LEU A 875 6.68 -20.87 19.81
CA LEU A 875 6.73 -20.40 21.19
C LEU A 875 5.72 -21.21 22.04
N ASN A 876 6.17 -21.77 23.18
CA ASN A 876 5.30 -22.52 24.13
C ASN A 876 4.47 -23.62 23.46
N GLU A 877 5.03 -24.42 22.57
CA GLU A 877 4.34 -25.48 21.81
C GLU A 877 3.20 -24.96 20.91
N GLU A 878 3.22 -23.69 20.55
CA GLU A 878 2.35 -23.07 19.56
C GLU A 878 3.21 -22.53 18.40
N ALA A 879 2.75 -22.69 17.17
CA ALA A 879 3.40 -22.16 15.97
C ALA A 879 2.79 -20.81 15.60
N TYR A 880 3.63 -19.83 15.42
CA TYR A 880 3.30 -18.48 14.98
C TYR A 880 3.74 -18.31 13.55
N PHE A 881 2.82 -17.84 12.72
CA PHE A 881 3.07 -17.53 11.32
C PHE A 881 2.90 -16.03 11.09
N VAL A 882 3.74 -15.45 10.25
CA VAL A 882 3.58 -14.09 9.73
C VAL A 882 3.72 -14.12 8.21
N TRP A 883 2.94 -13.32 7.51
CA TRP A 883 2.97 -13.26 6.04
C TRP A 883 2.60 -11.88 5.52
N ALA A 884 3.01 -11.58 4.29
CA ALA A 884 2.55 -10.41 3.57
C ALA A 884 1.19 -10.68 2.91
N ASP A 885 0.24 -9.75 3.04
CA ASP A 885 -1.18 -9.96 2.72
C ASP A 885 -1.76 -8.79 1.95
N GLY A 886 -2.32 -9.06 0.81
CA GLY A 886 -2.94 -8.08 -0.08
C GLY A 886 -4.36 -7.66 0.29
N ARG A 887 -5.00 -8.29 1.32
CA ARG A 887 -6.41 -8.04 1.65
C ARG A 887 -6.76 -6.60 1.99
N SER A 888 -5.78 -5.84 2.44
CA SER A 888 -5.98 -4.44 2.83
C SER A 888 -5.80 -3.45 1.68
N SER A 889 -5.32 -3.87 0.53
CA SER A 889 -4.89 -2.94 -0.52
C SER A 889 -5.33 -3.27 -1.93
N GLY A 890 -5.77 -4.45 -2.21
CA GLY A 890 -6.25 -4.85 -3.53
C GLY A 890 -5.29 -4.80 -4.71
N LYS A 891 -4.07 -4.29 -4.54
CA LYS A 891 -2.96 -4.46 -5.48
C LYS A 891 -1.96 -5.44 -4.94
N THR A 892 -1.32 -6.20 -5.83
CA THR A 892 -0.20 -7.09 -5.50
C THR A 892 1.02 -6.36 -4.93
N GLU A 893 1.02 -5.04 -4.97
CA GLU A 893 2.16 -4.18 -4.64
C GLU A 893 2.07 -3.54 -3.25
N ILE A 894 0.88 -3.49 -2.63
CA ILE A 894 0.69 -2.89 -1.29
C ILE A 894 0.29 -4.00 -0.34
N LEU A 895 1.23 -4.45 0.48
CA LEU A 895 1.05 -5.58 1.36
C LEU A 895 0.98 -5.14 2.83
N GLY A 896 0.00 -5.65 3.56
CA GLY A 896 0.00 -5.63 5.03
C GLY A 896 0.81 -6.80 5.58
N LEU A 897 1.24 -6.73 6.83
CA LEU A 897 1.72 -7.90 7.57
C LEU A 897 0.61 -8.42 8.47
N PHE A 898 0.35 -9.71 8.38
CA PHE A 898 -0.64 -10.40 9.21
C PHE A 898 0.01 -11.58 9.90
N ALA A 899 -0.51 -11.94 11.06
CA ALA A 899 -0.04 -13.07 11.82
C ALA A 899 -1.20 -14.01 12.19
N GLN A 900 -0.88 -15.29 12.38
CA GLN A 900 -1.80 -16.31 12.89
C GLN A 900 -1.04 -17.30 13.78
N LYS A 901 -1.76 -17.87 14.72
CA LYS A 901 -1.24 -18.85 15.67
C LYS A 901 -1.94 -20.19 15.53
N VAL A 902 -1.18 -21.26 15.53
CA VAL A 902 -1.66 -22.64 15.36
C VAL A 902 -1.19 -23.50 16.54
N SER A 903 -2.09 -24.27 17.14
CA SER A 903 -1.75 -25.13 18.27
C SER A 903 -0.94 -26.36 17.85
N ASN A 904 -0.13 -26.89 18.79
CA ASN A 904 0.54 -28.20 18.64
C ASN A 904 -0.44 -29.36 18.87
N SER A 905 -1.65 -29.33 18.35
CA SER A 905 -2.59 -30.43 18.51
C SER A 905 -2.34 -31.54 17.48
N VAL A 906 -1.21 -32.24 17.61
CA VAL A 906 -1.23 -33.66 17.31
C VAL A 906 -1.97 -34.31 18.50
N ALA A 907 -3.28 -34.42 18.43
CA ALA A 907 -4.01 -35.27 19.34
C ALA A 907 -3.37 -36.64 19.25
N ASN A 908 -2.81 -37.15 20.35
CA ASN A 908 -2.52 -38.58 20.51
C ASN A 908 -3.84 -39.33 20.36
N SER A 909 -4.23 -39.65 19.14
CA SER A 909 -5.25 -40.63 18.86
C SER A 909 -4.55 -41.95 18.63
N ASP A 910 -4.06 -42.57 19.73
CA ASP A 910 -4.03 -44.02 19.80
C ASP A 910 -5.49 -44.49 19.63
N ASN A 911 -5.76 -45.13 18.52
CA ASN A 911 -7.01 -45.76 18.10
C ASN A 911 -8.15 -44.84 17.60
N ASN A 912 -8.01 -44.31 16.38
CA ASN A 912 -9.16 -44.32 15.45
C ASN A 912 -8.63 -44.26 14.01
N SER A 913 -9.12 -45.19 13.19
CA SER A 913 -8.97 -45.16 11.72
C SER A 913 -9.32 -43.79 11.20
N PRO A 914 -8.64 -43.26 10.16
CA PRO A 914 -8.91 -41.92 9.62
C PRO A 914 -10.40 -41.86 9.26
N ALA A 915 -11.09 -40.84 9.78
CA ALA A 915 -12.44 -40.52 9.34
C ALA A 915 -12.35 -40.25 7.85
N ILE A 916 -12.88 -41.15 7.03
CA ILE A 916 -12.95 -40.97 5.59
C ILE A 916 -13.83 -39.73 5.38
N ASN A 917 -13.25 -38.64 4.94
CA ASN A 917 -14.02 -37.48 4.52
C ASN A 917 -14.92 -37.90 3.39
N THR A 918 -16.21 -37.99 3.69
CA THR A 918 -17.27 -38.49 2.77
C THR A 918 -17.75 -37.36 1.86
N ILE A 919 -17.39 -36.11 2.17
CA ILE A 919 -17.81 -34.91 1.48
C ILE A 919 -16.57 -34.10 1.05
N GLU A 920 -16.58 -33.54 -0.17
CA GLU A 920 -15.67 -32.49 -0.65
C GLU A 920 -16.52 -31.27 -1.00
N LEU A 921 -16.49 -30.22 -0.16
CA LEU A 921 -17.18 -28.95 -0.42
C LEU A 921 -16.25 -28.01 -1.15
N ARG A 922 -16.64 -27.49 -2.32
CA ARG A 922 -15.85 -26.58 -3.14
C ARG A 922 -16.25 -25.13 -2.87
N GLN A 923 -15.37 -24.19 -3.23
CA GLN A 923 -15.68 -22.75 -3.19
C GLN A 923 -16.84 -22.47 -4.15
N ASN A 924 -17.77 -21.60 -3.71
CA ASN A 924 -18.87 -21.15 -4.57
C ASN A 924 -18.35 -20.27 -5.71
N HIS A 925 -18.99 -20.33 -6.86
CA HIS A 925 -18.63 -19.51 -8.01
C HIS A 925 -19.89 -18.92 -8.67
N PRO A 926 -19.90 -17.60 -8.98
CA PRO A 926 -18.91 -16.60 -8.61
C PRO A 926 -18.85 -16.32 -7.08
N ASN A 927 -17.72 -15.80 -6.58
CA ASN A 927 -17.56 -15.29 -5.21
C ASN A 927 -16.51 -14.16 -5.22
N PRO A 928 -16.87 -12.91 -4.95
CA PRO A 928 -18.22 -12.43 -4.62
C PRO A 928 -19.27 -12.64 -5.72
N PHE A 929 -20.56 -12.59 -5.36
CA PHE A 929 -21.67 -12.83 -6.29
C PHE A 929 -22.85 -11.85 -6.14
N ASN A 930 -23.60 -11.67 -7.25
CA ASN A 930 -24.77 -10.80 -7.30
C ASN A 930 -25.83 -11.35 -8.29
N PRO A 931 -27.06 -11.62 -7.90
CA PRO A 931 -27.51 -12.05 -6.57
C PRO A 931 -27.33 -13.57 -6.37
N SER A 932 -26.82 -14.32 -7.37
CA SER A 932 -26.77 -15.78 -7.34
C SER A 932 -25.37 -16.35 -7.48
N THR A 933 -25.13 -17.48 -6.80
CA THR A 933 -23.89 -18.24 -6.87
C THR A 933 -24.14 -19.73 -6.89
N THR A 934 -23.23 -20.49 -7.49
CA THR A 934 -23.27 -21.94 -7.53
C THR A 934 -22.33 -22.53 -6.48
N ILE A 935 -22.86 -23.39 -5.60
CA ILE A 935 -22.08 -24.14 -4.61
C ILE A 935 -21.94 -25.57 -5.13
N SER A 936 -20.70 -26.01 -5.35
CA SER A 936 -20.40 -27.37 -5.84
C SER A 936 -19.77 -28.19 -4.72
N PHE A 937 -20.11 -29.52 -4.72
CA PHE A 937 -19.55 -30.46 -3.77
C PHE A 937 -19.53 -31.87 -4.37
N ALA A 938 -18.68 -32.73 -3.82
CA ALA A 938 -18.64 -34.15 -4.20
C ALA A 938 -18.90 -35.05 -2.98
N LEU A 939 -19.64 -36.15 -3.19
CA LEU A 939 -19.89 -37.19 -2.20
C LEU A 939 -19.16 -38.46 -2.61
N LYS A 940 -18.32 -39.00 -1.73
CA LYS A 940 -17.64 -40.30 -1.95
C LYS A 940 -18.57 -41.50 -1.73
N ASN A 941 -19.64 -41.30 -0.99
CA ASN A 941 -20.65 -42.30 -0.68
C ASN A 941 -22.06 -41.70 -0.71
N ASN A 942 -23.09 -42.53 -0.89
CA ASN A 942 -24.48 -42.09 -0.73
C ASN A 942 -24.68 -41.52 0.69
N SER A 943 -25.30 -40.34 0.80
CA SER A 943 -25.65 -39.72 2.07
C SER A 943 -27.17 -39.82 2.30
N PRO A 944 -27.62 -40.51 3.38
CA PRO A 944 -29.05 -40.66 3.65
C PRO A 944 -29.73 -39.39 4.15
N ALA A 945 -28.93 -38.42 4.68
CA ALA A 945 -29.41 -37.19 5.29
C ALA A 945 -28.41 -36.06 5.12
N LEU A 946 -28.18 -35.62 3.86
CA LEU A 946 -27.32 -34.48 3.56
C LEU A 946 -28.07 -33.17 3.83
N GLU A 947 -27.42 -32.25 4.49
CA GLU A 947 -27.91 -30.90 4.66
C GLU A 947 -26.88 -29.89 4.11
N LEU A 948 -27.33 -28.89 3.32
CA LEU A 948 -26.56 -27.75 2.90
C LEU A 948 -27.31 -26.49 3.33
N LYS A 949 -26.71 -25.71 4.24
CA LYS A 949 -27.33 -24.57 4.91
C LYS A 949 -26.45 -23.32 4.78
N ILE A 950 -27.07 -22.16 4.75
CA ILE A 950 -26.41 -20.84 4.71
C ILE A 950 -26.68 -20.11 6.01
N TYR A 951 -25.63 -19.50 6.57
CA TYR A 951 -25.65 -18.73 7.82
C TYR A 951 -25.07 -17.33 7.61
N ASN A 952 -25.57 -16.35 8.35
CA ASN A 952 -24.97 -15.02 8.40
C ASN A 952 -23.80 -14.97 9.40
N LEU A 953 -23.10 -13.83 9.48
CA LEU A 953 -21.98 -13.61 10.41
C LEU A 953 -22.32 -13.85 11.90
N LYS A 954 -23.62 -13.72 12.27
CA LYS A 954 -24.08 -13.97 13.65
C LYS A 954 -24.39 -15.46 13.90
N GLY A 955 -24.12 -16.35 12.93
CA GLY A 955 -24.43 -17.78 13.01
C GLY A 955 -25.92 -18.10 12.86
N GLN A 956 -26.76 -17.14 12.45
CA GLN A 956 -28.20 -17.36 12.25
C GLN A 956 -28.45 -18.00 10.89
N LEU A 957 -29.32 -19.04 10.85
CA LEU A 957 -29.71 -19.74 9.62
C LEU A 957 -30.44 -18.75 8.68
N VAL A 958 -29.91 -18.58 7.47
CA VAL A 958 -30.49 -17.74 6.41
C VAL A 958 -31.31 -18.61 5.44
N LYS A 959 -30.70 -19.70 4.92
CA LYS A 959 -31.34 -20.59 3.93
C LYS A 959 -30.93 -22.05 4.15
N THR A 960 -31.86 -22.94 3.99
CA THR A 960 -31.57 -24.36 3.76
C THR A 960 -31.69 -24.64 2.27
N LEU A 961 -30.55 -24.95 1.62
CA LEU A 961 -30.50 -25.24 0.17
C LEU A 961 -30.82 -26.70 -0.14
N LEU A 962 -30.32 -27.61 0.68
CA LEU A 962 -30.55 -29.04 0.55
C LEU A 962 -30.85 -29.65 1.92
N SER A 963 -31.77 -30.62 1.97
CA SER A 963 -32.03 -31.49 3.12
C SER A 963 -32.64 -32.81 2.63
N GLY A 964 -31.94 -33.94 2.81
CA GLY A 964 -32.43 -35.26 2.44
C GLY A 964 -31.37 -36.19 1.85
N TYR A 965 -31.82 -37.26 1.20
CA TYR A 965 -30.94 -38.23 0.55
C TYR A 965 -30.22 -37.62 -0.66
N MET A 966 -28.91 -37.90 -0.78
CA MET A 966 -28.10 -37.55 -1.93
C MET A 966 -27.20 -38.72 -2.34
N ALA A 967 -27.17 -39.06 -3.63
CA ALA A 967 -26.33 -40.12 -4.17
C ALA A 967 -24.86 -39.74 -4.23
N GLN A 968 -23.96 -40.72 -4.26
CA GLN A 968 -22.55 -40.55 -4.55
C GLN A 968 -22.34 -39.80 -5.88
N GLY A 969 -21.34 -38.89 -5.95
CA GLY A 969 -20.99 -38.16 -7.17
C GLY A 969 -20.79 -36.66 -6.95
N ASN A 970 -20.58 -35.93 -8.06
CA ASN A 970 -20.46 -34.48 -8.08
C ASN A 970 -21.85 -33.86 -8.16
N HIS A 971 -22.07 -32.82 -7.33
CA HIS A 971 -23.33 -32.10 -7.23
C HIS A 971 -23.09 -30.60 -7.24
N SER A 972 -24.10 -29.85 -7.67
CA SER A 972 -24.08 -28.39 -7.56
C SER A 972 -25.45 -27.82 -7.24
N VAL A 973 -25.52 -26.75 -6.48
CA VAL A 973 -26.76 -26.09 -6.06
C VAL A 973 -26.56 -24.57 -6.16
N VAL A 974 -27.58 -23.89 -6.70
CA VAL A 974 -27.56 -22.44 -6.81
C VAL A 974 -28.22 -21.81 -5.59
N TRP A 975 -27.57 -20.84 -4.97
CA TRP A 975 -28.21 -19.91 -4.05
C TRP A 975 -28.51 -18.59 -4.76
N ASP A 976 -29.75 -18.13 -4.68
CA ASP A 976 -30.29 -16.95 -5.35
C ASP A 976 -30.24 -15.68 -4.47
N GLY A 977 -29.45 -15.69 -3.40
CA GLY A 977 -29.33 -14.56 -2.48
C GLY A 977 -30.59 -14.26 -1.67
N LYS A 978 -31.47 -15.26 -1.45
CA LYS A 978 -32.71 -15.12 -0.66
C LYS A 978 -32.69 -16.01 0.57
N ASP A 979 -33.39 -15.61 1.62
CA ASP A 979 -33.60 -16.38 2.85
C ASP A 979 -34.70 -17.46 2.70
N ASN A 980 -34.97 -18.18 3.78
CA ASN A 980 -36.03 -19.19 3.80
C ASN A 980 -37.46 -18.63 3.61
N ALA A 981 -37.66 -17.32 3.89
CA ALA A 981 -38.91 -16.61 3.67
C ALA A 981 -39.04 -16.02 2.25
N ASN A 982 -38.04 -16.30 1.37
CA ASN A 982 -37.93 -15.78 0.01
C ASN A 982 -37.71 -14.28 -0.07
N SER A 983 -37.29 -13.66 1.06
CA SER A 983 -36.86 -12.27 1.13
C SER A 983 -35.38 -12.15 0.74
N SER A 984 -35.02 -11.06 0.09
CA SER A 984 -33.61 -10.82 -0.30
C SER A 984 -32.71 -10.73 0.92
N ALA A 985 -31.66 -11.53 0.98
CA ALA A 985 -30.59 -11.40 1.98
C ALA A 985 -29.80 -10.10 1.74
N SER A 986 -29.29 -9.46 2.77
CA SER A 986 -28.49 -8.24 2.68
C SER A 986 -27.12 -8.52 2.03
N SER A 987 -26.50 -7.51 1.41
CA SER A 987 -25.08 -7.59 1.06
C SER A 987 -24.25 -7.89 2.31
N GLY A 988 -23.24 -8.74 2.19
CA GLY A 988 -22.39 -9.10 3.30
C GLY A 988 -21.82 -10.52 3.21
N VAL A 989 -21.10 -10.90 4.26
CA VAL A 989 -20.47 -12.22 4.38
C VAL A 989 -21.47 -13.25 4.90
N TYR A 990 -21.45 -14.41 4.26
CA TYR A 990 -22.25 -15.59 4.62
C TYR A 990 -21.36 -16.82 4.69
N TYR A 991 -21.79 -17.82 5.44
CA TYR A 991 -21.16 -19.14 5.46
C TYR A 991 -22.15 -20.18 4.94
N TYR A 992 -21.68 -21.08 4.08
CA TYR A 992 -22.45 -22.27 3.71
C TYR A 992 -21.78 -23.49 4.29
N GLN A 993 -22.61 -24.33 4.86
CA GLN A 993 -22.19 -25.53 5.59
C GLN A 993 -22.91 -26.76 5.01
N ILE A 994 -22.12 -27.79 4.69
CA ILE A 994 -22.64 -29.09 4.28
C ILE A 994 -22.38 -30.13 5.38
N ASN A 995 -23.37 -30.95 5.66
CA ASN A 995 -23.32 -31.98 6.71
C ASN A 995 -24.05 -33.24 6.23
N ASP A 996 -23.41 -34.42 6.30
CA ASP A 996 -23.98 -35.71 5.96
C ASP A 996 -24.30 -36.58 7.19
N GLY A 997 -24.26 -36.00 8.39
CA GLY A 997 -24.40 -36.68 9.68
C GLY A 997 -23.14 -37.38 10.18
N LYS A 998 -22.07 -37.47 9.36
CA LYS A 998 -20.76 -38.05 9.71
C LYS A 998 -19.63 -37.04 9.61
N SER A 999 -19.69 -36.13 8.63
CA SER A 999 -18.73 -35.05 8.42
C SER A 999 -19.46 -33.76 8.15
N THR A 1000 -18.82 -32.65 8.54
CA THR A 1000 -19.32 -31.29 8.30
C THR A 1000 -18.20 -30.50 7.66
N GLN A 1001 -18.49 -29.78 6.56
CA GLN A 1001 -17.58 -28.81 5.95
C GLN A 1001 -18.29 -27.48 5.80
N GLN A 1002 -17.51 -26.38 5.91
CA GLN A 1002 -18.03 -25.01 5.84
C GLN A 1002 -17.11 -24.15 4.99
N ARG A 1003 -17.68 -23.22 4.21
CA ARG A 1003 -16.93 -22.22 3.46
C ARG A 1003 -17.62 -20.86 3.55
N LYS A 1004 -16.83 -19.83 3.32
CA LYS A 1004 -17.24 -18.42 3.31
C LYS A 1004 -17.62 -17.99 1.89
N MET A 1005 -18.59 -17.10 1.77
CA MET A 1005 -18.99 -16.46 0.52
C MET A 1005 -19.41 -15.01 0.78
N VAL A 1006 -19.34 -14.17 -0.25
CA VAL A 1006 -19.69 -12.75 -0.17
C VAL A 1006 -20.80 -12.45 -1.16
N LEU A 1007 -21.95 -12.01 -0.65
CA LEU A 1007 -23.08 -11.49 -1.45
C LEU A 1007 -22.90 -9.98 -1.61
N MET A 1008 -22.79 -9.53 -2.84
CA MET A 1008 -22.80 -8.11 -3.20
C MET A 1008 -24.08 -7.82 -3.99
N LYS A 1009 -24.82 -6.79 -3.61
CA LYS A 1009 -26.03 -6.32 -4.31
C LYS A 1009 -25.83 -4.90 -4.77
#